data_f097ac98ee3716ca08c9088fd3a4cd79
#
_entry.id   f097ac98ee3716ca08c9088fd3a4cd79
#
_cell.length_a   1.000
_cell.length_b   1.000
_cell.length_c   1.000
_cell.angle_alpha   90.00
_cell.angle_beta   90.00
_cell.angle_gamma   90.00
#
_symmetry.space_group_name_H-M   'P 1'
#
loop_
_entity.id
_entity.type
_entity.pdbx_description
1 polymer ?
#
loop_
_entity_poly.entity_id
_entity_poly.type
_entity_poly.pdbx_seq_one_letter_code
_entity_poly.pdbx_strand_id
1 'polypeptide(L)'
;MQGIEGGRKLHSELRAWTVKDSAELYNIGGWGRDFFSINEAGNVSVTPAGPGSLQIDLKELVDDLRSRGLNLPILIRFSDILRTRLVQLFGAFQQAMVENDYKGVFRGVYPVKVNQQRHVVEELMEYGRPFNLGIEVGSKPELLVALALQENPEALILCNGYKDRAFIETALLAQKLGRRVVITMDRMGELETILSAAADLNLRPVIGVRARLTTKGAGKWVESTGDRSKFGLTTGEIVATVERLRDVGMLDCLQLLHFHIGSQVTNIRAVKDALRESSRIYVELHRLGANMRYLDCGGGLGVDYDGSQTNFHSSVNYTLQEYASDIVSQVAEACNARGVPHPDLVTESGRALVAHHSVLVYNVLATNEILGGHTPAAPTALDHSVLHQLWEAYSGVSRKNFQETYHDVLQIKEEAITAFNLGVLDLNARAKVEQMFWATCAKLLKIVRDLDYVPDELEGLERQLSDTYYCNFSLFQSMPDHWAVKQLFPTIPIHRLNQQPQRRGIIADLTCDSDGKIDEFIDLRDVKGFLELHSPDGGEYLIATFLVGAYQEILGDLHNLFGDTDAVHVRIDGDDYSVEKVVKGDSVAEVLSYVQYNKENLVSRVRRSVEAALREKRITMAESGRFMKRYEEALEGYTYLASGE
;
A
#
# COMPACT_ATOMS: atom_id res chain seq x y z
N MET A 1 -32.89 24.73 -3.52
CA MET A 1 -32.92 24.22 -2.15
C MET A 1 -33.87 23.01 -2.12
N GLN A 2 -33.34 21.82 -2.33
CA GLN A 2 -33.99 20.55 -2.00
C GLN A 2 -32.88 19.74 -1.33
N GLY A 3 -33.07 19.48 -0.03
CA GLY A 3 -32.13 18.73 0.80
C GLY A 3 -32.08 17.28 0.36
N ILE A 4 -30.86 16.77 0.17
CA ILE A 4 -30.61 15.34 0.01
C ILE A 4 -30.44 14.79 1.42
N GLU A 5 -31.53 14.22 1.94
CA GLU A 5 -31.54 13.34 3.10
C GLU A 5 -30.81 12.04 2.72
N GLY A 6 -29.58 11.89 3.17
CA GLY A 6 -28.76 10.69 3.03
C GLY A 6 -28.42 10.06 4.37
N GLY A 7 -29.40 9.91 5.27
CA GLY A 7 -29.26 9.10 6.47
C GLY A 7 -29.36 7.61 6.11
N ARG A 8 -28.32 6.81 6.33
CA ARG A 8 -28.41 5.35 6.32
C ARG A 8 -29.39 4.93 7.44
N LYS A 9 -30.64 4.66 7.09
CA LYS A 9 -31.52 3.85 7.93
C LYS A 9 -30.90 2.47 8.02
N LEU A 10 -30.45 2.07 9.21
CA LEU A 10 -30.20 0.67 9.52
C LEU A 10 -31.40 -0.14 9.05
N HIS A 11 -31.19 -1.03 8.08
CA HIS A 11 -32.22 -1.91 7.58
C HIS A 11 -32.76 -2.74 8.74
N SER A 12 -34.07 -2.69 8.91
CA SER A 12 -34.82 -3.46 9.87
C SER A 12 -34.50 -4.98 9.77
N GLU A 13 -34.57 -5.67 10.88
CA GLU A 13 -34.35 -7.11 11.09
C GLU A 13 -35.18 -8.07 10.19
N LEU A 14 -35.75 -7.61 9.10
CA LEU A 14 -36.73 -8.35 8.27
C LEU A 14 -36.20 -8.84 6.91
N ARG A 15 -34.97 -8.49 6.52
CA ARG A 15 -34.40 -8.93 5.24
C ARG A 15 -33.11 -9.74 5.47
N ALA A 16 -33.02 -10.92 4.83
CA ALA A 16 -31.77 -11.70 4.83
C ALA A 16 -30.62 -10.90 4.23
N TRP A 17 -29.44 -10.96 4.89
CA TRP A 17 -28.21 -10.36 4.41
C TRP A 17 -27.78 -11.00 3.10
N THR A 18 -27.29 -10.21 2.17
CA THR A 18 -26.87 -10.66 0.85
C THR A 18 -25.45 -10.22 0.54
N VAL A 19 -24.82 -10.82 -0.47
CA VAL A 19 -23.52 -10.41 -0.98
C VAL A 19 -23.48 -8.95 -1.45
N LYS A 20 -24.63 -8.39 -1.88
CA LYS A 20 -24.72 -6.96 -2.22
C LYS A 20 -24.57 -6.06 -1.01
N ASP A 21 -25.13 -6.44 0.13
CA ASP A 21 -25.01 -5.69 1.36
C ASP A 21 -23.53 -5.65 1.82
N SER A 22 -22.80 -6.77 1.68
CA SER A 22 -21.36 -6.81 1.94
C SER A 22 -20.56 -6.01 0.90
N ALA A 23 -20.94 -6.06 -0.38
CA ALA A 23 -20.28 -5.27 -1.41
C ALA A 23 -20.40 -3.77 -1.17
N GLU A 24 -21.57 -3.31 -0.69
CA GLU A 24 -21.79 -1.92 -0.26
C GLU A 24 -21.04 -1.59 1.03
N LEU A 25 -21.06 -2.49 2.03
CA LEU A 25 -20.42 -2.30 3.33
C LEU A 25 -18.91 -2.08 3.21
N TYR A 26 -18.25 -2.91 2.41
CA TYR A 26 -16.79 -2.86 2.20
C TYR A 26 -16.38 -2.04 0.97
N ASN A 27 -17.31 -1.40 0.30
CA ASN A 27 -17.10 -0.58 -0.91
C ASN A 27 -16.27 -1.27 -2.01
N ILE A 28 -16.43 -2.60 -2.17
CA ILE A 28 -15.61 -3.37 -3.12
C ILE A 28 -15.85 -2.92 -4.57
N GLY A 29 -17.06 -2.47 -4.91
CA GLY A 29 -17.38 -1.92 -6.22
C GLY A 29 -16.65 -0.60 -6.53
N GLY A 30 -16.22 0.14 -5.51
CA GLY A 30 -15.44 1.37 -5.64
C GLY A 30 -13.96 1.08 -5.87
N TRP A 31 -13.27 0.52 -4.88
CA TRP A 31 -11.82 0.27 -4.95
C TRP A 31 -11.44 -0.95 -5.79
N GLY A 32 -12.32 -1.97 -5.85
CA GLY A 32 -12.07 -3.21 -6.59
C GLY A 32 -12.19 -3.05 -8.10
N ARG A 33 -13.00 -2.09 -8.54
CA ARG A 33 -13.25 -1.75 -9.95
C ARG A 33 -13.46 -3.01 -10.80
N ASP A 34 -12.59 -3.21 -11.78
CA ASP A 34 -12.68 -4.30 -12.77
C ASP A 34 -12.08 -5.63 -12.28
N PHE A 35 -11.41 -5.64 -11.12
CA PHE A 35 -10.58 -6.77 -10.71
C PHE A 35 -11.14 -7.56 -9.53
N PHE A 36 -11.91 -6.94 -8.63
CA PHE A 36 -12.36 -7.58 -7.40
C PHE A 36 -13.87 -7.44 -7.21
N SER A 37 -14.50 -8.54 -6.83
CA SER A 37 -15.95 -8.63 -6.58
C SER A 37 -16.25 -9.68 -5.51
N ILE A 38 -17.51 -9.87 -5.16
CA ILE A 38 -17.99 -10.95 -4.28
C ILE A 38 -18.86 -11.89 -5.11
N ASN A 39 -18.58 -13.19 -5.07
CA ASN A 39 -19.37 -14.21 -5.76
C ASN A 39 -20.60 -14.64 -4.94
N GLU A 40 -21.45 -15.49 -5.53
CA GLU A 40 -22.69 -15.98 -4.89
C GLU A 40 -22.42 -16.84 -3.64
N ALA A 41 -21.26 -17.49 -3.56
CA ALA A 41 -20.85 -18.26 -2.39
C ALA A 41 -20.49 -17.37 -1.18
N GLY A 42 -20.35 -16.04 -1.42
CA GLY A 42 -19.91 -15.09 -0.40
C GLY A 42 -18.40 -15.05 -0.23
N ASN A 43 -17.65 -15.42 -1.26
CA ASN A 43 -16.19 -15.32 -1.30
C ASN A 43 -15.78 -14.14 -2.21
N VAL A 44 -14.59 -13.58 -1.93
CA VAL A 44 -14.00 -12.61 -2.85
C VAL A 44 -13.57 -13.31 -4.12
N SER A 45 -13.93 -12.73 -5.27
CA SER A 45 -13.51 -13.18 -6.59
C SER A 45 -12.54 -12.18 -7.20
N VAL A 46 -11.54 -12.69 -7.91
CA VAL A 46 -10.56 -11.92 -8.68
C VAL A 46 -10.79 -12.17 -10.17
N THR A 47 -10.84 -11.10 -10.96
CA THR A 47 -11.02 -11.12 -12.42
C THR A 47 -9.78 -10.48 -13.08
N PRO A 48 -8.65 -11.19 -13.20
CA PRO A 48 -7.35 -10.57 -13.49
C PRO A 48 -7.26 -9.90 -14.87
N ALA A 49 -7.99 -10.41 -15.86
CA ALA A 49 -8.01 -9.83 -17.21
C ALA A 49 -9.19 -8.85 -17.43
N GLY A 50 -9.87 -8.45 -16.35
CA GLY A 50 -10.98 -7.51 -16.39
C GLY A 50 -12.35 -8.18 -16.61
N PRO A 51 -13.43 -7.38 -16.68
CA PRO A 51 -14.81 -7.88 -16.74
C PRO A 51 -15.04 -8.87 -17.89
N GLY A 52 -15.72 -9.98 -17.58
CA GLY A 52 -16.04 -11.03 -18.55
C GLY A 52 -14.93 -12.06 -18.78
N SER A 53 -13.78 -11.93 -18.12
CA SER A 53 -12.75 -12.96 -18.10
C SER A 53 -12.97 -13.98 -16.97
N LEU A 54 -12.06 -14.97 -16.86
CA LEU A 54 -12.04 -15.95 -15.78
C LEU A 54 -12.15 -15.27 -14.41
N GLN A 55 -13.04 -15.77 -13.57
CA GLN A 55 -13.15 -15.39 -12.16
C GLN A 55 -12.47 -16.45 -11.29
N ILE A 56 -11.52 -16.03 -10.48
CA ILE A 56 -10.79 -16.87 -9.53
C ILE A 56 -11.40 -16.64 -8.15
N ASP A 57 -11.93 -17.66 -7.50
CA ASP A 57 -12.35 -17.60 -6.11
C ASP A 57 -11.12 -17.55 -5.21
N LEU A 58 -10.97 -16.42 -4.47
CA LEU A 58 -9.76 -16.18 -3.65
C LEU A 58 -9.66 -17.16 -2.47
N LYS A 59 -10.81 -17.56 -1.89
CA LYS A 59 -10.82 -18.53 -0.78
C LYS A 59 -10.39 -19.92 -1.26
N GLU A 60 -10.92 -20.38 -2.39
CA GLU A 60 -10.56 -21.66 -2.99
C GLU A 60 -9.07 -21.68 -3.41
N LEU A 61 -8.57 -20.57 -3.99
CA LEU A 61 -7.16 -20.42 -4.33
C LEU A 61 -6.27 -20.55 -3.09
N VAL A 62 -6.62 -19.88 -1.99
CA VAL A 62 -5.83 -19.96 -0.74
C VAL A 62 -5.86 -21.39 -0.18
N ASP A 63 -7.00 -22.08 -0.22
CA ASP A 63 -7.10 -23.47 0.23
C ASP A 63 -6.23 -24.40 -0.63
N ASP A 64 -6.21 -24.20 -1.94
CA ASP A 64 -5.35 -24.95 -2.86
C ASP A 64 -3.87 -24.71 -2.55
N LEU A 65 -3.45 -23.44 -2.38
CA LEU A 65 -2.08 -23.10 -2.03
C LEU A 65 -1.63 -23.72 -0.71
N ARG A 66 -2.50 -23.74 0.29
CA ARG A 66 -2.23 -24.37 1.59
C ARG A 66 -2.14 -25.89 1.47
N SER A 67 -2.98 -26.52 0.64
CA SER A 67 -2.90 -27.95 0.37
C SER A 67 -1.57 -28.36 -0.27
N ARG A 68 -0.92 -27.42 -0.97
CA ARG A 68 0.42 -27.55 -1.55
C ARG A 68 1.54 -27.25 -0.55
N GLY A 69 1.24 -26.98 0.72
CA GLY A 69 2.21 -26.79 1.80
C GLY A 69 2.73 -25.36 1.96
N LEU A 70 1.97 -24.37 1.49
CA LEU A 70 2.23 -22.95 1.78
C LEU A 70 1.56 -22.55 3.09
N ASN A 71 2.22 -21.69 3.86
CA ASN A 71 1.71 -21.18 5.12
C ASN A 71 1.27 -19.71 4.99
N LEU A 72 0.30 -19.33 5.79
CA LEU A 72 -0.09 -17.92 5.92
C LEU A 72 0.93 -17.16 6.79
N PRO A 73 1.15 -15.84 6.51
CA PRO A 73 0.54 -15.03 5.47
C PRO A 73 1.08 -15.37 4.08
N ILE A 74 0.29 -15.13 3.03
CA ILE A 74 0.68 -15.32 1.63
C ILE A 74 0.42 -14.05 0.84
N LEU A 75 1.40 -13.59 0.09
CA LEU A 75 1.25 -12.53 -0.89
C LEU A 75 0.93 -13.15 -2.26
N ILE A 76 -0.27 -12.91 -2.77
CA ILE A 76 -0.72 -13.43 -4.06
C ILE A 76 -0.59 -12.33 -5.11
N ARG A 77 0.14 -12.62 -6.20
CA ARG A 77 0.36 -11.72 -7.33
C ARG A 77 -0.37 -12.26 -8.55
N PHE A 78 -1.29 -11.47 -9.10
CA PHE A 78 -2.05 -11.80 -10.30
C PHE A 78 -1.38 -11.16 -11.52
N SER A 79 -0.58 -11.92 -12.26
CA SER A 79 0.24 -11.43 -13.38
C SER A 79 -0.60 -10.78 -14.50
N ASP A 80 -1.79 -11.30 -14.77
CA ASP A 80 -2.67 -10.74 -15.83
C ASP A 80 -3.22 -9.35 -15.47
N ILE A 81 -3.28 -8.97 -14.19
CA ILE A 81 -3.62 -7.59 -13.79
C ILE A 81 -2.56 -6.62 -14.31
N LEU A 82 -1.26 -6.96 -14.25
CA LEU A 82 -0.20 -6.12 -14.80
C LEU A 82 -0.39 -5.89 -16.30
N ARG A 83 -0.69 -6.96 -17.04
CA ARG A 83 -0.99 -6.89 -18.47
C ARG A 83 -2.20 -6.00 -18.75
N THR A 84 -3.28 -6.20 -18.02
CA THR A 84 -4.52 -5.43 -18.19
C THR A 84 -4.28 -3.94 -17.89
N ARG A 85 -3.53 -3.61 -16.83
CA ARG A 85 -3.20 -2.22 -16.49
C ARG A 85 -2.33 -1.55 -17.56
N LEU A 86 -1.38 -2.27 -18.17
CA LEU A 86 -0.62 -1.77 -19.31
C LEU A 86 -1.52 -1.45 -20.51
N VAL A 87 -2.39 -2.39 -20.88
CA VAL A 87 -3.35 -2.18 -22.00
C VAL A 87 -4.24 -0.97 -21.73
N GLN A 88 -4.76 -0.81 -20.51
CA GLN A 88 -5.59 0.33 -20.14
C GLN A 88 -4.82 1.66 -20.23
N LEU A 89 -3.57 1.71 -19.72
CA LEU A 89 -2.75 2.92 -19.75
C LEU A 89 -2.43 3.36 -21.18
N PHE A 90 -1.91 2.44 -21.98
CA PHE A 90 -1.56 2.75 -23.38
C PHE A 90 -2.78 3.05 -24.23
N GLY A 91 -3.90 2.34 -24.00
CA GLY A 91 -5.18 2.60 -24.67
C GLY A 91 -5.73 4.00 -24.39
N ALA A 92 -5.70 4.45 -23.14
CA ALA A 92 -6.17 5.79 -22.76
C ALA A 92 -5.34 6.91 -23.45
N PHE A 93 -4.02 6.77 -23.48
CA PHE A 93 -3.17 7.73 -24.20
C PHE A 93 -3.37 7.68 -25.71
N GLN A 94 -3.50 6.50 -26.30
CA GLN A 94 -3.77 6.33 -27.73
C GLN A 94 -5.08 7.01 -28.12
N GLN A 95 -6.15 6.81 -27.33
CA GLN A 95 -7.42 7.48 -27.56
C GLN A 95 -7.29 9.00 -27.46
N ALA A 96 -6.65 9.51 -26.40
CA ALA A 96 -6.44 10.93 -26.21
C ALA A 96 -5.62 11.56 -27.37
N MET A 97 -4.60 10.86 -27.88
CA MET A 97 -3.81 11.33 -29.01
C MET A 97 -4.61 11.41 -30.32
N VAL A 98 -5.46 10.42 -30.58
CA VAL A 98 -6.36 10.44 -31.75
C VAL A 98 -7.35 11.60 -31.63
N GLU A 99 -7.98 11.80 -30.48
CA GLU A 99 -8.97 12.87 -30.26
C GLU A 99 -8.38 14.28 -30.41
N ASN A 100 -7.07 14.45 -30.11
CA ASN A 100 -6.38 15.75 -30.18
C ASN A 100 -5.50 15.92 -31.43
N ASP A 101 -5.57 15.04 -32.43
CA ASP A 101 -4.69 15.05 -33.61
C ASP A 101 -3.20 15.20 -33.24
N TYR A 102 -2.79 14.51 -32.15
CA TYR A 102 -1.45 14.62 -31.59
C TYR A 102 -0.42 13.93 -32.52
N LYS A 103 0.71 14.59 -32.77
CA LYS A 103 1.71 14.13 -33.77
C LYS A 103 2.89 13.36 -33.16
N GLY A 104 3.07 13.40 -31.83
CA GLY A 104 4.05 12.57 -31.11
C GLY A 104 3.50 11.19 -30.79
N VAL A 105 4.28 10.39 -30.06
CA VAL A 105 3.86 9.08 -29.56
C VAL A 105 3.89 9.03 -28.03
N PHE A 106 3.13 8.12 -27.45
CA PHE A 106 3.18 7.84 -26.01
C PHE A 106 4.25 6.79 -25.73
N ARG A 107 5.08 7.05 -24.72
CA ARG A 107 6.15 6.17 -24.23
C ARG A 107 6.01 6.00 -22.73
N GLY A 108 5.25 5.02 -22.29
CA GLY A 108 5.22 4.66 -20.87
C GLY A 108 6.58 4.15 -20.42
N VAL A 109 7.01 4.52 -19.21
CA VAL A 109 8.16 3.92 -18.55
C VAL A 109 7.79 3.42 -17.17
N TYR A 110 8.37 2.30 -16.77
CA TYR A 110 8.15 1.73 -15.44
C TYR A 110 9.29 2.12 -14.51
N PRO A 111 9.01 2.86 -13.41
CA PRO A 111 10.01 3.17 -12.40
C PRO A 111 10.25 1.95 -11.49
N VAL A 112 11.45 1.38 -11.57
CA VAL A 112 11.81 0.13 -10.86
C VAL A 112 11.56 0.23 -9.35
N LYS A 113 11.82 1.39 -8.76
CA LYS A 113 11.63 1.67 -7.32
C LYS A 113 10.24 1.35 -6.78
N VAL A 114 9.21 1.30 -7.62
CA VAL A 114 7.82 1.09 -7.18
C VAL A 114 7.57 -0.36 -6.76
N ASN A 115 8.12 -1.31 -7.49
CA ASN A 115 8.24 -2.71 -7.10
C ASN A 115 9.43 -3.31 -7.83
N GLN A 116 10.52 -3.56 -7.11
CA GLN A 116 11.81 -4.01 -7.63
C GLN A 116 11.91 -5.52 -7.75
N GLN A 117 10.89 -6.26 -7.33
CA GLN A 117 10.90 -7.71 -7.39
C GLN A 117 11.15 -8.19 -8.82
N ARG A 118 12.13 -9.08 -8.98
CA ARG A 118 12.57 -9.56 -10.29
C ARG A 118 11.40 -10.01 -11.17
N HIS A 119 10.51 -10.79 -10.62
CA HIS A 119 9.39 -11.36 -11.38
C HIS A 119 8.41 -10.28 -11.86
N VAL A 120 8.15 -9.26 -11.04
CA VAL A 120 7.29 -8.13 -11.42
C VAL A 120 7.91 -7.33 -12.56
N VAL A 121 9.22 -7.06 -12.47
CA VAL A 121 9.92 -6.31 -13.53
C VAL A 121 10.00 -7.12 -14.82
N GLU A 122 10.34 -8.43 -14.74
CA GLU A 122 10.38 -9.34 -15.90
C GLU A 122 9.02 -9.40 -16.61
N GLU A 123 7.91 -9.59 -15.87
CA GLU A 123 6.55 -9.64 -16.42
C GLU A 123 6.14 -8.31 -17.07
N LEU A 124 6.46 -7.17 -16.43
CA LEU A 124 6.20 -5.86 -17.04
C LEU A 124 6.98 -5.64 -18.32
N MET A 125 8.24 -6.07 -18.39
CA MET A 125 9.04 -5.97 -19.62
C MET A 125 8.49 -6.90 -20.72
N GLU A 126 8.04 -8.10 -20.37
CA GLU A 126 7.41 -9.03 -21.31
C GLU A 126 6.08 -8.47 -21.86
N TYR A 127 5.15 -8.11 -20.99
CA TYR A 127 3.83 -7.59 -21.37
C TYR A 127 3.90 -6.21 -22.03
N GLY A 128 4.89 -5.41 -21.65
CA GLY A 128 5.13 -4.07 -22.18
C GLY A 128 5.86 -4.04 -23.53
N ARG A 129 6.39 -5.18 -23.98
CA ARG A 129 7.17 -5.27 -25.25
C ARG A 129 6.40 -4.75 -26.48
N PRO A 130 5.11 -5.09 -26.68
CA PRO A 130 4.33 -4.56 -27.81
C PRO A 130 4.15 -3.04 -27.79
N PHE A 131 4.26 -2.43 -26.62
CA PHE A 131 4.11 -0.99 -26.41
C PHE A 131 5.44 -0.23 -26.35
N ASN A 132 6.58 -0.92 -26.50
CA ASN A 132 7.91 -0.37 -26.24
C ASN A 132 8.03 0.26 -24.84
N LEU A 133 7.44 -0.40 -23.82
CA LEU A 133 7.52 0.05 -22.43
C LEU A 133 8.98 0.24 -22.00
N GLY A 134 9.31 1.45 -21.57
CA GLY A 134 10.62 1.80 -21.04
C GLY A 134 10.77 1.46 -19.57
N ILE A 135 11.93 1.79 -19.04
CA ILE A 135 12.26 1.59 -17.62
C ILE A 135 12.93 2.85 -17.06
N GLU A 136 12.54 3.27 -15.86
CA GLU A 136 13.18 4.38 -15.14
C GLU A 136 13.98 3.84 -13.96
N VAL A 137 15.16 4.38 -13.77
CA VAL A 137 16.12 3.98 -12.74
C VAL A 137 16.67 5.19 -11.98
N GLY A 138 16.74 5.08 -10.66
CA GLY A 138 17.22 6.13 -9.77
C GLY A 138 18.49 5.76 -9.01
N SER A 139 19.07 4.56 -9.25
CA SER A 139 20.26 4.08 -8.57
C SER A 139 21.11 3.17 -9.45
N LYS A 140 22.37 2.92 -9.05
CA LYS A 140 23.27 1.99 -9.78
C LYS A 140 22.70 0.57 -9.86
N PRO A 141 22.22 -0.06 -8.77
CA PRO A 141 21.61 -1.38 -8.85
C PRO A 141 20.45 -1.44 -9.84
N GLU A 142 19.56 -0.44 -9.80
CA GLU A 142 18.43 -0.36 -10.75
C GLU A 142 18.89 -0.22 -12.19
N LEU A 143 19.95 0.56 -12.47
CA LEU A 143 20.54 0.65 -13.82
C LEU A 143 21.05 -0.71 -14.30
N LEU A 144 21.74 -1.47 -13.44
CA LEU A 144 22.25 -2.79 -13.82
C LEU A 144 21.11 -3.77 -14.12
N VAL A 145 20.03 -3.73 -13.35
CA VAL A 145 18.81 -4.51 -13.62
C VAL A 145 18.18 -4.10 -14.94
N ALA A 146 18.03 -2.79 -15.17
CA ALA A 146 17.46 -2.28 -16.43
C ALA A 146 18.26 -2.70 -17.67
N LEU A 147 19.59 -2.64 -17.60
CA LEU A 147 20.46 -3.06 -18.71
C LEU A 147 20.38 -4.56 -19.00
N ALA A 148 20.13 -5.37 -17.97
CA ALA A 148 19.98 -6.81 -18.14
C ALA A 148 18.59 -7.21 -18.69
N LEU A 149 17.51 -6.52 -18.28
CA LEU A 149 16.15 -6.91 -18.61
C LEU A 149 15.56 -6.17 -19.82
N GLN A 150 15.98 -4.92 -20.08
CA GLN A 150 15.45 -4.15 -21.21
C GLN A 150 16.18 -4.50 -22.50
N GLU A 151 15.67 -5.50 -23.22
CA GLU A 151 16.25 -5.95 -24.49
C GLU A 151 15.75 -5.17 -25.71
N ASN A 152 14.61 -4.50 -25.61
CA ASN A 152 13.99 -3.77 -26.71
C ASN A 152 14.77 -2.47 -27.02
N PRO A 153 15.40 -2.33 -28.20
CA PRO A 153 16.18 -1.14 -28.56
C PRO A 153 15.33 0.12 -28.77
N GLU A 154 14.01 -0.04 -28.96
CA GLU A 154 13.08 1.08 -29.11
C GLU A 154 12.58 1.66 -27.79
N ALA A 155 12.73 0.92 -26.69
CA ALA A 155 12.30 1.32 -25.37
C ALA A 155 13.31 2.26 -24.69
N LEU A 156 12.82 3.21 -23.92
CA LEU A 156 13.64 4.16 -23.18
C LEU A 156 14.20 3.55 -21.90
N ILE A 157 15.44 3.89 -21.56
CA ILE A 157 16.00 3.76 -20.22
C ILE A 157 16.23 5.18 -19.70
N LEU A 158 15.43 5.61 -18.72
CA LEU A 158 15.53 6.93 -18.11
C LEU A 158 16.36 6.85 -16.84
N CYS A 159 17.47 7.57 -16.81
CA CYS A 159 18.40 7.64 -15.68
C CYS A 159 18.13 8.89 -14.86
N ASN A 160 17.30 8.77 -13.84
CA ASN A 160 16.97 9.82 -12.87
C ASN A 160 17.83 9.71 -11.59
N GLY A 161 17.54 10.53 -10.60
CA GLY A 161 18.19 10.47 -9.29
C GLY A 161 19.64 10.97 -9.28
N TYR A 162 20.30 10.76 -8.16
CA TYR A 162 21.69 11.19 -7.95
C TYR A 162 22.67 10.26 -8.71
N LYS A 163 23.50 10.82 -9.58
CA LYS A 163 24.43 10.08 -10.42
C LYS A 163 25.88 10.48 -10.14
N ASP A 164 26.73 9.50 -9.89
CA ASP A 164 28.17 9.67 -9.90
C ASP A 164 28.74 9.34 -11.30
N ARG A 165 30.05 9.53 -11.45
CA ARG A 165 30.74 9.27 -12.73
C ARG A 165 30.57 7.82 -13.20
N ALA A 166 30.67 6.83 -12.31
CA ALA A 166 30.56 5.43 -12.70
C ALA A 166 29.15 5.09 -13.22
N PHE A 167 28.10 5.66 -12.61
CA PHE A 167 26.72 5.54 -13.13
C PHE A 167 26.62 6.12 -14.53
N ILE A 168 27.11 7.36 -14.74
CA ILE A 168 27.07 8.08 -16.02
C ILE A 168 27.83 7.32 -17.09
N GLU A 169 29.06 6.85 -16.81
CA GLU A 169 29.85 6.06 -17.77
C GLU A 169 29.13 4.76 -18.16
N THR A 170 28.53 4.05 -17.19
CA THR A 170 27.74 2.84 -17.47
C THR A 170 26.55 3.13 -18.37
N ALA A 171 25.81 4.21 -18.11
CA ALA A 171 24.67 4.66 -18.91
C ALA A 171 25.11 5.05 -20.35
N LEU A 172 26.23 5.76 -20.50
CA LEU A 172 26.78 6.12 -21.79
C LEU A 172 27.31 4.92 -22.60
N LEU A 173 27.95 3.96 -21.93
CA LEU A 173 28.38 2.71 -22.57
C LEU A 173 27.19 1.88 -23.06
N ALA A 174 26.05 1.92 -22.36
CA ALA A 174 24.84 1.27 -22.80
C ALA A 174 24.31 1.83 -24.15
N GLN A 175 24.54 3.12 -24.44
CA GLN A 175 24.23 3.68 -25.76
C GLN A 175 25.04 3.00 -26.88
N LYS A 176 26.33 2.64 -26.64
CA LYS A 176 27.14 1.86 -27.60
C LYS A 176 26.60 0.45 -27.82
N LEU A 177 25.86 -0.10 -26.85
CA LEU A 177 25.18 -1.38 -27.02
C LEU A 177 23.83 -1.25 -27.75
N GLY A 178 23.49 -0.05 -28.24
CA GLY A 178 22.25 0.22 -28.97
C GLY A 178 21.03 0.50 -28.05
N ARG A 179 21.25 0.75 -26.77
CA ARG A 179 20.16 1.12 -25.85
C ARG A 179 19.81 2.60 -25.96
N ARG A 180 18.52 2.94 -25.85
CA ARG A 180 18.06 4.34 -25.83
C ARG A 180 18.08 4.88 -24.40
N VAL A 181 19.25 5.31 -23.97
CA VAL A 181 19.45 5.84 -22.60
C VAL A 181 19.37 7.36 -22.64
N VAL A 182 18.59 7.94 -21.70
CA VAL A 182 18.54 9.38 -21.43
C VAL A 182 19.05 9.63 -20.02
N ILE A 183 20.03 10.51 -19.87
CA ILE A 183 20.56 10.90 -18.56
C ILE A 183 19.87 12.20 -18.14
N THR A 184 18.94 12.12 -17.20
CA THR A 184 18.19 13.28 -16.70
C THR A 184 18.95 13.95 -15.56
N MET A 185 19.31 15.21 -15.74
CA MET A 185 20.01 16.00 -14.72
C MET A 185 19.05 16.46 -13.63
N ASP A 186 19.33 16.08 -12.41
CA ASP A 186 18.67 16.57 -11.18
C ASP A 186 19.40 17.75 -10.54
N ARG A 187 20.65 18.00 -10.93
CA ARG A 187 21.52 19.06 -10.39
C ARG A 187 22.49 19.57 -11.45
N MET A 188 22.80 20.86 -11.38
CA MET A 188 23.70 21.52 -12.32
C MET A 188 25.11 20.89 -12.36
N GLY A 189 25.63 20.41 -11.22
CA GLY A 189 26.97 19.78 -11.16
C GLY A 189 27.10 18.48 -11.93
N GLU A 190 26.02 17.84 -12.35
CA GLU A 190 26.06 16.62 -13.16
C GLU A 190 26.49 16.90 -14.62
N LEU A 191 26.24 18.11 -15.14
CA LEU A 191 26.51 18.45 -16.54
C LEU A 191 27.98 18.23 -16.91
N GLU A 192 28.92 18.78 -16.12
CA GLU A 192 30.34 18.65 -16.43
C GLU A 192 30.83 17.19 -16.33
N THR A 193 30.23 16.40 -15.42
CA THR A 193 30.53 14.97 -15.33
C THR A 193 30.03 14.22 -16.56
N ILE A 194 28.84 14.55 -17.07
CA ILE A 194 28.29 13.95 -18.31
C ILE A 194 29.17 14.32 -19.49
N LEU A 195 29.53 15.61 -19.64
CA LEU A 195 30.34 16.10 -20.76
C LEU A 195 31.75 15.47 -20.76
N SER A 196 32.40 15.41 -19.59
CA SER A 196 33.72 14.79 -19.44
C SER A 196 33.67 13.28 -19.75
N ALA A 197 32.70 12.54 -19.22
CA ALA A 197 32.56 11.11 -19.49
C ALA A 197 32.22 10.84 -20.98
N ALA A 198 31.39 11.66 -21.58
CA ALA A 198 31.04 11.57 -23.00
C ALA A 198 32.26 11.81 -23.90
N ALA A 199 33.11 12.80 -23.54
CA ALA A 199 34.35 13.08 -24.25
C ALA A 199 35.33 11.91 -24.17
N ASP A 200 35.56 11.36 -22.96
CA ASP A 200 36.45 10.21 -22.74
C ASP A 200 35.98 8.95 -23.51
N LEU A 201 34.68 8.77 -23.65
CA LEU A 201 34.08 7.65 -24.39
C LEU A 201 33.88 7.94 -25.87
N ASN A 202 34.19 9.16 -26.34
CA ASN A 202 33.92 9.64 -27.69
C ASN A 202 32.45 9.40 -28.10
N LEU A 203 31.51 9.94 -27.33
CA LEU A 203 30.06 9.79 -27.51
C LEU A 203 29.34 11.13 -27.44
N ARG A 204 28.18 11.20 -28.05
CA ARG A 204 27.21 12.29 -27.85
C ARG A 204 26.10 11.77 -26.94
N PRO A 205 25.96 12.32 -25.72
CA PRO A 205 24.95 11.86 -24.77
C PRO A 205 23.55 12.31 -25.19
N VAL A 206 22.50 11.60 -24.76
CA VAL A 206 21.15 12.14 -24.74
C VAL A 206 20.88 12.63 -23.33
N ILE A 207 20.68 13.95 -23.19
CA ILE A 207 20.54 14.63 -21.91
C ILE A 207 19.09 15.06 -21.70
N GLY A 208 18.59 14.83 -20.51
CA GLY A 208 17.37 15.41 -19.99
C GLY A 208 17.66 16.42 -18.89
N VAL A 209 16.75 17.36 -18.68
CA VAL A 209 16.76 18.26 -17.52
C VAL A 209 15.47 18.09 -16.74
N ARG A 210 15.57 17.94 -15.43
CA ARG A 210 14.42 17.97 -14.55
C ARG A 210 14.12 19.40 -14.12
N ALA A 211 12.97 19.91 -14.50
CA ALA A 211 12.53 21.25 -14.09
C ALA A 211 11.94 21.22 -12.67
N ARG A 212 12.37 22.15 -11.85
CA ARG A 212 11.73 22.45 -10.58
C ARG A 212 10.57 23.40 -10.87
N LEU A 213 9.34 22.89 -10.78
CA LEU A 213 8.14 23.67 -11.03
C LEU A 213 7.74 24.48 -9.78
N THR A 214 7.12 25.63 -9.99
CA THR A 214 6.52 26.45 -8.92
C THR A 214 5.21 25.85 -8.43
N THR A 215 4.56 25.05 -9.26
CA THR A 215 3.31 24.35 -8.95
C THR A 215 3.54 23.37 -7.79
N LYS A 216 2.69 23.45 -6.77
CA LYS A 216 2.68 22.51 -5.66
C LYS A 216 1.87 21.28 -6.03
N GLY A 217 2.39 20.10 -5.71
CA GLY A 217 1.67 18.83 -5.81
C GLY A 217 0.45 18.78 -4.89
N ALA A 218 -0.30 17.70 -4.95
CA ALA A 218 -1.42 17.40 -4.05
C ALA A 218 -1.15 16.10 -3.27
N GLY A 219 -1.82 15.92 -2.12
CA GLY A 219 -1.70 14.72 -1.29
C GLY A 219 -0.57 14.78 -0.25
N LYS A 220 -0.21 13.63 0.31
CA LYS A 220 0.77 13.51 1.41
C LYS A 220 2.22 13.86 1.02
N TRP A 221 2.55 13.84 -0.27
CA TRP A 221 3.90 14.10 -0.81
C TRP A 221 4.07 15.52 -1.38
N VAL A 222 3.26 16.48 -0.95
CA VAL A 222 3.30 17.90 -1.41
C VAL A 222 4.68 18.54 -1.20
N GLU A 223 5.39 18.19 -0.13
CA GLU A 223 6.72 18.75 0.17
C GLU A 223 7.81 18.33 -0.82
N SER A 224 7.56 17.34 -1.67
CA SER A 224 8.50 16.93 -2.73
C SER A 224 8.54 17.88 -3.94
N THR A 225 7.71 18.94 -3.93
CA THR A 225 7.52 19.88 -5.04
C THR A 225 7.65 21.34 -4.58
N GLY A 226 7.71 22.27 -5.55
CA GLY A 226 7.86 23.71 -5.29
C GLY A 226 9.32 24.14 -5.11
N ASP A 227 9.52 25.44 -4.80
CA ASP A 227 10.85 26.11 -4.76
C ASP A 227 11.88 25.47 -3.82
N ARG A 228 11.42 24.73 -2.80
CA ARG A 228 12.28 24.03 -1.82
C ARG A 228 12.50 22.56 -2.10
N SER A 229 12.02 22.06 -3.26
CA SER A 229 12.28 20.67 -3.65
C SER A 229 13.79 20.38 -3.66
N LYS A 230 14.17 19.20 -3.12
CA LYS A 230 15.56 18.72 -3.19
C LYS A 230 15.99 18.30 -4.60
N PHE A 231 15.03 18.22 -5.54
CA PHE A 231 15.24 17.74 -6.90
C PHE A 231 14.97 18.82 -7.94
N GLY A 232 15.65 18.69 -9.06
CA GLY A 232 15.40 19.49 -10.26
C GLY A 232 16.13 20.83 -10.26
N LEU A 233 16.30 21.35 -11.46
CA LEU A 233 16.98 22.60 -11.78
C LEU A 233 15.99 23.77 -11.70
N THR A 234 16.46 24.90 -11.19
CA THR A 234 15.76 26.18 -11.30
C THR A 234 15.76 26.66 -12.75
N THR A 235 14.87 27.59 -13.09
CA THR A 235 14.83 28.19 -14.45
C THR A 235 16.19 28.81 -14.84
N GLY A 236 16.89 29.44 -13.89
CA GLY A 236 18.24 29.99 -14.13
C GLY A 236 19.27 28.90 -14.46
N GLU A 237 19.24 27.78 -13.73
CA GLU A 237 20.13 26.65 -14.00
C GLU A 237 19.80 25.95 -15.33
N ILE A 238 18.53 25.89 -15.73
CA ILE A 238 18.12 25.37 -17.05
C ILE A 238 18.70 26.26 -18.16
N VAL A 239 18.60 27.57 -18.04
CA VAL A 239 19.18 28.53 -19.01
C VAL A 239 20.71 28.38 -19.05
N ALA A 240 21.37 28.32 -17.91
CA ALA A 240 22.81 28.10 -17.85
C ALA A 240 23.24 26.76 -18.48
N THR A 241 22.42 25.70 -18.35
CA THR A 241 22.63 24.42 -19.03
C THR A 241 22.59 24.58 -20.55
N VAL A 242 21.60 25.31 -21.08
CA VAL A 242 21.47 25.59 -22.52
C VAL A 242 22.66 26.38 -23.04
N GLU A 243 23.10 27.42 -22.32
CA GLU A 243 24.27 28.22 -22.68
C GLU A 243 25.55 27.38 -22.70
N ARG A 244 25.78 26.60 -21.64
CA ARG A 244 26.94 25.73 -21.51
C ARG A 244 26.99 24.68 -22.63
N LEU A 245 25.88 24.02 -22.96
CA LEU A 245 25.78 23.06 -24.06
C LEU A 245 26.01 23.72 -25.44
N ARG A 246 25.56 24.95 -25.60
CA ARG A 246 25.81 25.75 -26.82
C ARG A 246 27.29 26.05 -26.98
N ASP A 247 27.96 26.47 -25.91
CA ASP A 247 29.40 26.82 -25.93
C ASP A 247 30.28 25.62 -26.32
N VAL A 248 29.89 24.40 -25.93
CA VAL A 248 30.64 23.19 -26.28
C VAL A 248 30.12 22.51 -27.57
N GLY A 249 29.17 23.12 -28.30
CA GLY A 249 28.61 22.57 -29.54
C GLY A 249 27.79 21.29 -29.35
N MET A 250 27.15 21.15 -28.21
CA MET A 250 26.36 19.94 -27.83
C MET A 250 24.90 20.26 -27.47
N LEU A 251 24.37 21.41 -27.89
CA LEU A 251 22.98 21.80 -27.56
C LEU A 251 21.93 20.82 -28.11
N ASP A 252 22.24 20.14 -29.23
CA ASP A 252 21.40 19.09 -29.78
C ASP A 252 21.32 17.81 -28.93
N CYS A 253 22.21 17.66 -27.95
CA CYS A 253 22.15 16.59 -26.96
C CYS A 253 21.04 16.78 -25.92
N LEU A 254 20.55 18.01 -25.69
CA LEU A 254 19.42 18.28 -24.80
C LEU A 254 18.11 17.94 -25.52
N GLN A 255 17.49 16.83 -25.13
CA GLN A 255 16.34 16.25 -25.81
C GLN A 255 15.13 15.98 -24.91
N LEU A 256 15.28 15.98 -23.60
CA LEU A 256 14.20 15.65 -22.69
C LEU A 256 14.01 16.73 -21.63
N LEU A 257 12.75 17.12 -21.41
CA LEU A 257 12.31 17.85 -20.25
C LEU A 257 11.54 16.90 -19.34
N HIS A 258 11.94 16.78 -18.08
CA HIS A 258 11.29 15.99 -17.05
C HIS A 258 10.74 16.90 -15.94
N PHE A 259 9.60 16.55 -15.39
CA PHE A 259 9.10 17.10 -14.14
C PHE A 259 8.38 16.03 -13.32
N HIS A 260 8.30 16.21 -12.01
CA HIS A 260 7.59 15.28 -11.12
C HIS A 260 6.89 16.06 -10.01
N ILE A 261 5.60 15.83 -9.84
CA ILE A 261 4.73 16.57 -8.92
C ILE A 261 4.34 15.80 -7.65
N GLY A 262 5.04 14.70 -7.39
CA GLY A 262 4.81 13.84 -6.24
C GLY A 262 4.20 12.49 -6.59
N SER A 263 3.98 11.67 -5.57
CA SER A 263 3.30 10.36 -5.69
C SER A 263 1.85 10.52 -5.26
N GLN A 264 0.95 9.65 -5.77
CA GLN A 264 -0.47 9.64 -5.39
C GLN A 264 -1.10 11.04 -5.48
N VAL A 265 -1.06 11.66 -6.66
CA VAL A 265 -1.66 12.99 -6.89
C VAL A 265 -3.18 12.84 -6.92
N THR A 266 -3.85 13.37 -5.92
CA THR A 266 -5.29 13.14 -5.69
C THR A 266 -6.19 14.04 -6.52
N ASN A 267 -5.65 15.16 -7.05
CA ASN A 267 -6.43 16.18 -7.72
C ASN A 267 -5.89 16.47 -9.12
N ILE A 268 -6.73 16.28 -10.14
CA ILE A 268 -6.39 16.53 -11.55
C ILE A 268 -5.95 17.98 -11.81
N ARG A 269 -6.44 18.95 -11.03
CA ARG A 269 -6.03 20.35 -11.16
C ARG A 269 -4.53 20.55 -10.96
N ALA A 270 -3.92 19.83 -10.00
CA ALA A 270 -2.47 19.90 -9.77
C ALA A 270 -1.68 19.40 -11.00
N VAL A 271 -2.20 18.37 -11.68
CA VAL A 271 -1.62 17.87 -12.94
C VAL A 271 -1.71 18.93 -14.03
N LYS A 272 -2.89 19.56 -14.21
CA LYS A 272 -3.10 20.63 -15.21
C LYS A 272 -2.20 21.84 -14.98
N ASP A 273 -2.06 22.28 -13.74
CA ASP A 273 -1.23 23.44 -13.41
C ASP A 273 0.26 23.15 -13.69
N ALA A 274 0.75 21.96 -13.36
CA ALA A 274 2.11 21.53 -13.68
C ALA A 274 2.37 21.39 -15.20
N LEU A 275 1.40 20.87 -15.92
CA LEU A 275 1.49 20.74 -17.40
C LEU A 275 1.54 22.12 -18.07
N ARG A 276 0.80 23.10 -17.58
CA ARG A 276 0.82 24.47 -18.12
C ARG A 276 2.22 25.08 -17.99
N GLU A 277 2.87 24.91 -16.85
CA GLU A 277 4.21 25.43 -16.61
C GLU A 277 5.26 24.65 -17.40
N SER A 278 5.24 23.32 -17.35
CA SER A 278 6.23 22.46 -18.02
C SER A 278 6.15 22.52 -19.55
N SER A 279 4.96 22.53 -20.12
CA SER A 279 4.78 22.70 -21.58
C SER A 279 5.34 24.05 -22.07
N ARG A 280 5.21 25.10 -21.25
CA ARG A 280 5.82 26.39 -21.58
C ARG A 280 7.35 26.32 -21.55
N ILE A 281 7.93 25.66 -20.55
CA ILE A 281 9.39 25.46 -20.47
C ILE A 281 9.86 24.64 -21.69
N TYR A 282 9.16 23.57 -22.06
CA TYR A 282 9.48 22.75 -23.24
C TYR A 282 9.53 23.58 -24.51
N VAL A 283 8.51 24.39 -24.76
CA VAL A 283 8.43 25.28 -25.93
C VAL A 283 9.60 26.29 -25.96
N GLU A 284 9.96 26.87 -24.81
CA GLU A 284 11.07 27.83 -24.76
C GLU A 284 12.43 27.14 -24.95
N LEU A 285 12.63 25.94 -24.43
CA LEU A 285 13.86 25.15 -24.70
C LEU A 285 14.02 24.85 -26.19
N HIS A 286 12.95 24.48 -26.88
CA HIS A 286 12.97 24.31 -28.35
C HIS A 286 13.32 25.62 -29.06
N ARG A 287 12.73 26.76 -28.64
CA ARG A 287 13.03 28.08 -29.21
C ARG A 287 14.44 28.57 -28.96
N LEU A 288 15.06 28.13 -27.86
CA LEU A 288 16.48 28.39 -27.58
C LEU A 288 17.42 27.52 -28.43
N GLY A 289 16.90 26.62 -29.27
CA GLY A 289 17.63 25.80 -30.21
C GLY A 289 18.00 24.40 -29.68
N ALA A 290 17.46 23.98 -28.53
CA ALA A 290 17.62 22.61 -28.07
C ALA A 290 16.82 21.65 -28.98
N ASN A 291 17.35 20.44 -29.20
CA ASN A 291 16.69 19.41 -30.02
C ASN A 291 15.67 18.62 -29.17
N MET A 292 14.68 19.35 -28.64
CA MET A 292 13.69 18.79 -27.75
C MET A 292 12.85 17.72 -28.45
N ARG A 293 12.81 16.52 -27.85
CA ARG A 293 12.11 15.36 -28.40
C ARG A 293 11.09 14.79 -27.40
N TYR A 294 11.39 14.79 -26.11
CA TYR A 294 10.61 14.14 -25.08
C TYR A 294 10.12 15.13 -24.04
N LEU A 295 8.87 15.00 -23.65
CA LEU A 295 8.32 15.61 -22.44
C LEU A 295 7.92 14.49 -21.47
N ASP A 296 8.70 14.34 -20.42
CA ASP A 296 8.43 13.38 -19.36
C ASP A 296 7.66 14.05 -18.23
N CYS A 297 6.41 13.66 -18.11
CA CYS A 297 5.47 14.18 -17.11
C CYS A 297 5.68 13.54 -15.72
N GLY A 298 6.69 12.68 -15.59
CA GLY A 298 7.00 11.98 -14.35
C GLY A 298 5.90 11.02 -13.90
N GLY A 299 5.90 10.73 -12.63
CA GLY A 299 4.86 9.93 -11.98
C GLY A 299 3.74 10.77 -11.38
N GLY A 300 2.97 10.14 -10.50
CA GLY A 300 1.91 10.83 -9.77
C GLY A 300 0.50 10.36 -10.11
N LEU A 301 0.30 9.62 -11.21
CA LEU A 301 -0.98 8.97 -11.49
C LEU A 301 -1.40 8.13 -10.28
N GLY A 302 -2.46 8.58 -9.60
CA GLY A 302 -2.90 7.99 -8.36
C GLY A 302 -3.78 6.77 -8.53
N VAL A 303 -3.95 6.05 -7.44
CA VAL A 303 -4.85 4.90 -7.29
C VAL A 303 -5.95 5.27 -6.31
N ASP A 304 -7.16 4.88 -6.62
CA ASP A 304 -8.33 5.09 -5.78
C ASP A 304 -8.45 3.94 -4.78
N TYR A 305 -7.68 4.02 -3.68
CA TYR A 305 -7.62 2.96 -2.67
C TYR A 305 -8.91 2.84 -1.86
N ASP A 306 -9.63 3.94 -1.65
CA ASP A 306 -10.88 3.92 -0.87
C ASP A 306 -12.14 3.80 -1.74
N GLY A 307 -12.00 3.98 -3.05
CA GLY A 307 -13.11 3.88 -4.00
C GLY A 307 -14.08 5.06 -3.95
N SER A 308 -13.71 6.18 -3.30
CA SER A 308 -14.59 7.33 -3.12
C SER A 308 -14.62 8.28 -4.32
N GLN A 309 -13.63 8.20 -5.21
CA GLN A 309 -13.41 9.10 -6.36
C GLN A 309 -13.37 10.58 -5.93
N THR A 310 -12.66 10.87 -4.85
CA THR A 310 -12.52 12.22 -4.29
C THR A 310 -11.06 12.68 -4.29
N ASN A 311 -10.82 13.90 -3.82
CA ASN A 311 -9.46 14.40 -3.58
C ASN A 311 -8.87 13.99 -2.22
N PHE A 312 -9.47 13.03 -1.53
CA PHE A 312 -8.94 12.46 -0.31
C PHE A 312 -7.57 11.80 -0.56
N HIS A 313 -6.70 11.76 0.45
CA HIS A 313 -5.30 11.33 0.26
C HIS A 313 -5.14 9.86 -0.20
N SER A 314 -6.14 9.02 0.07
CA SER A 314 -6.19 7.63 -0.40
C SER A 314 -7.10 7.43 -1.61
N SER A 315 -7.46 8.52 -2.32
CA SER A 315 -8.33 8.50 -3.49
C SER A 315 -7.77 9.36 -4.62
N VAL A 316 -8.51 9.44 -5.73
CA VAL A 316 -8.28 10.36 -6.84
C VAL A 316 -9.60 10.85 -7.40
N ASN A 317 -9.69 12.14 -7.75
CA ASN A 317 -10.90 12.75 -8.29
C ASN A 317 -10.96 12.75 -9.83
N TYR A 318 -10.25 11.86 -10.48
CA TYR A 318 -10.17 11.75 -11.95
C TYR A 318 -10.02 10.30 -12.42
N THR A 319 -10.37 10.07 -13.65
CA THR A 319 -10.17 8.78 -14.32
C THR A 319 -8.84 8.72 -15.07
N LEU A 320 -8.41 7.51 -15.45
CA LEU A 320 -7.22 7.32 -16.29
C LEU A 320 -7.38 8.04 -17.65
N GLN A 321 -8.59 8.02 -18.24
CA GLN A 321 -8.86 8.69 -19.51
C GLN A 321 -8.76 10.21 -19.38
N GLU A 322 -9.29 10.81 -18.29
CA GLU A 322 -9.12 12.24 -18.02
C GLU A 322 -7.66 12.63 -17.87
N TYR A 323 -6.88 11.84 -17.11
CA TYR A 323 -5.45 12.07 -16.95
C TYR A 323 -4.72 12.08 -18.30
N ALA A 324 -4.97 11.10 -19.16
CA ALA A 324 -4.37 11.02 -20.49
C ALA A 324 -4.81 12.18 -21.40
N SER A 325 -6.12 12.48 -21.41
CA SER A 325 -6.69 13.55 -22.24
C SER A 325 -6.16 14.92 -21.85
N ASP A 326 -6.01 15.19 -20.55
CA ASP A 326 -5.47 16.46 -20.06
C ASP A 326 -3.99 16.65 -20.41
N ILE A 327 -3.18 15.59 -20.30
CA ILE A 327 -1.76 15.65 -20.70
C ILE A 327 -1.65 15.94 -22.19
N VAL A 328 -2.35 15.17 -23.02
CA VAL A 328 -2.25 15.27 -24.47
C VAL A 328 -2.76 16.62 -24.96
N SER A 329 -3.95 17.05 -24.52
CA SER A 329 -4.57 18.31 -25.00
C SER A 329 -3.77 19.54 -24.60
N GLN A 330 -3.27 19.63 -23.36
CA GLN A 330 -2.52 20.81 -22.90
C GLN A 330 -1.16 20.93 -23.59
N VAL A 331 -0.47 19.80 -23.82
CA VAL A 331 0.81 19.83 -24.54
C VAL A 331 0.59 20.16 -26.02
N ALA A 332 -0.45 19.60 -26.65
CA ALA A 332 -0.83 19.93 -28.02
C ALA A 332 -1.11 21.43 -28.18
N GLU A 333 -1.95 22.00 -27.30
CA GLU A 333 -2.29 23.42 -27.32
C GLU A 333 -1.04 24.30 -27.18
N ALA A 334 -0.16 24.02 -26.21
CA ALA A 334 1.05 24.80 -26.00
C ALA A 334 2.01 24.78 -27.19
N CYS A 335 2.18 23.61 -27.81
CA CYS A 335 3.04 23.43 -29.00
C CYS A 335 2.43 24.10 -30.25
N ASN A 336 1.15 23.88 -30.52
CA ASN A 336 0.43 24.46 -31.67
C ASN A 336 0.42 25.99 -31.62
N ALA A 337 0.20 26.59 -30.44
CA ALA A 337 0.20 28.05 -30.26
C ALA A 337 1.53 28.72 -30.64
N ARG A 338 2.61 27.98 -30.72
CA ARG A 338 3.96 28.47 -31.00
C ARG A 338 4.62 27.83 -32.23
N GLY A 339 3.94 26.91 -32.91
CA GLY A 339 4.47 26.20 -34.07
C GLY A 339 5.66 25.29 -33.72
N VAL A 340 5.69 24.72 -32.53
CA VAL A 340 6.72 23.78 -32.05
C VAL A 340 6.22 22.35 -32.30
N PRO A 341 7.08 21.41 -32.77
CA PRO A 341 6.67 20.02 -32.88
C PRO A 341 6.22 19.41 -31.58
N HIS A 342 5.20 18.54 -31.65
CA HIS A 342 4.74 17.81 -30.47
C HIS A 342 5.82 16.85 -29.98
N PRO A 343 6.14 16.81 -28.67
CA PRO A 343 7.08 15.82 -28.13
C PRO A 343 6.49 14.41 -28.12
N ASP A 344 7.37 13.40 -28.06
CA ASP A 344 6.96 12.11 -27.53
C ASP A 344 6.63 12.31 -26.02
N LEU A 345 5.44 11.88 -25.59
CA LEU A 345 5.00 12.00 -24.21
C LEU A 345 5.48 10.80 -23.40
N VAL A 346 6.08 11.07 -22.24
CA VAL A 346 6.52 10.03 -21.32
C VAL A 346 5.77 10.19 -19.98
N THR A 347 5.40 9.06 -19.35
CA THR A 347 4.91 9.03 -17.97
C THR A 347 5.54 7.89 -17.20
N GLU A 348 5.76 8.14 -15.89
CA GLU A 348 6.32 7.17 -14.92
C GLU A 348 5.20 6.63 -14.02
N SER A 349 4.18 6.01 -14.58
CA SER A 349 2.92 5.64 -13.90
C SER A 349 3.02 4.33 -13.09
N GLY A 350 4.11 4.11 -12.34
CA GLY A 350 4.40 2.83 -11.68
C GLY A 350 3.33 2.37 -10.70
N ARG A 351 2.90 3.22 -9.75
CA ARG A 351 1.85 2.89 -8.77
C ARG A 351 0.58 2.38 -9.46
N ALA A 352 0.11 3.09 -10.46
CA ALA A 352 -1.10 2.73 -11.20
C ALA A 352 -0.99 1.41 -11.97
N LEU A 353 0.22 1.02 -12.36
CA LEU A 353 0.48 -0.26 -13.02
C LEU A 353 0.47 -1.42 -12.05
N VAL A 354 1.08 -1.28 -10.85
CA VAL A 354 1.33 -2.45 -10.00
C VAL A 354 0.48 -2.53 -8.73
N ALA A 355 -0.21 -1.46 -8.29
CA ALA A 355 -0.94 -1.51 -7.03
C ALA A 355 -1.94 -2.67 -6.94
N HIS A 356 -2.74 -2.87 -7.99
CA HIS A 356 -3.84 -3.84 -7.99
C HIS A 356 -3.40 -5.32 -8.09
N HIS A 357 -2.15 -5.59 -8.53
CA HIS A 357 -1.76 -6.96 -8.85
C HIS A 357 -1.49 -7.83 -7.62
N SER A 358 -1.28 -7.25 -6.44
CA SER A 358 -0.93 -7.99 -5.22
C SER A 358 -2.00 -7.88 -4.14
N VAL A 359 -2.26 -9.02 -3.51
CA VAL A 359 -3.19 -9.20 -2.38
C VAL A 359 -2.46 -9.95 -1.28
N LEU A 360 -2.45 -9.41 -0.06
CA LEU A 360 -1.92 -10.09 1.12
C LEU A 360 -3.04 -10.80 1.86
N VAL A 361 -2.93 -12.12 2.05
CA VAL A 361 -3.91 -12.93 2.77
C VAL A 361 -3.30 -13.46 4.06
N TYR A 362 -4.04 -13.33 5.16
CA TYR A 362 -3.62 -13.79 6.49
C TYR A 362 -4.82 -14.31 7.29
N ASN A 363 -4.55 -15.15 8.29
CA ASN A 363 -5.58 -15.70 9.16
C ASN A 363 -5.66 -14.98 10.51
N VAL A 364 -6.83 -15.00 11.12
CA VAL A 364 -7.06 -14.61 12.50
C VAL A 364 -6.61 -15.74 13.40
N LEU A 365 -5.75 -15.42 14.37
CA LEU A 365 -5.20 -16.36 15.35
C LEU A 365 -6.02 -16.37 16.63
N ALA A 366 -6.44 -15.19 17.09
CA ALA A 366 -7.20 -15.00 18.31
C ALA A 366 -7.99 -13.70 18.25
N THR A 367 -9.01 -13.60 19.11
CA THR A 367 -9.75 -12.35 19.34
C THR A 367 -9.74 -12.00 20.81
N ASN A 368 -9.58 -10.71 21.09
CA ASN A 368 -9.81 -10.17 22.43
C ASN A 368 -11.13 -9.39 22.40
N GLU A 369 -12.14 -9.95 23.06
CA GLU A 369 -13.49 -9.38 23.12
C GLU A 369 -13.62 -8.46 24.34
N ILE A 370 -13.80 -7.16 24.11
CA ILE A 370 -13.98 -6.20 25.22
C ILE A 370 -15.29 -6.48 25.99
N LEU A 371 -16.31 -6.89 25.28
CA LEU A 371 -17.64 -7.12 25.88
C LEU A 371 -17.82 -8.51 26.47
N GLY A 372 -16.99 -9.49 26.11
CA GLY A 372 -16.93 -10.85 26.67
C GLY A 372 -18.27 -11.59 26.92
N GLY A 373 -19.39 -11.06 26.46
CA GLY A 373 -20.73 -11.64 26.62
C GLY A 373 -21.25 -11.71 28.07
N HIS A 374 -20.50 -11.21 29.04
CA HIS A 374 -20.88 -11.31 30.45
C HIS A 374 -21.93 -10.26 30.86
N THR A 375 -23.08 -10.73 31.29
CA THR A 375 -24.02 -9.87 32.00
C THR A 375 -23.51 -9.68 33.44
N PRO A 376 -23.25 -8.44 33.89
CA PRO A 376 -22.77 -8.22 35.26
C PRO A 376 -23.82 -8.67 36.28
N ALA A 377 -23.35 -9.28 37.36
CA ALA A 377 -24.22 -9.65 38.47
C ALA A 377 -24.50 -8.44 39.39
N ALA A 378 -25.69 -8.39 39.98
CA ALA A 378 -26.01 -7.37 40.97
C ALA A 378 -25.04 -7.44 42.14
N PRO A 379 -24.56 -6.30 42.69
CA PRO A 379 -23.70 -6.29 43.86
C PRO A 379 -24.43 -6.78 45.08
N THR A 380 -23.72 -7.42 46.00
CA THR A 380 -24.20 -7.88 47.28
C THR A 380 -24.03 -6.78 48.34
N ALA A 381 -24.70 -6.90 49.50
CA ALA A 381 -24.57 -5.93 50.58
C ALA A 381 -23.13 -5.76 51.14
N LEU A 382 -22.22 -6.70 50.82
CA LEU A 382 -20.81 -6.66 51.22
C LEU A 382 -19.90 -5.99 50.20
N ASP A 383 -20.41 -5.73 49.02
CA ASP A 383 -19.65 -5.07 47.96
C ASP A 383 -19.48 -3.56 48.23
N HIS A 384 -18.40 -2.97 47.74
CA HIS A 384 -18.11 -1.54 47.92
C HIS A 384 -19.17 -0.65 47.25
N SER A 385 -19.42 0.54 47.79
CA SER A 385 -20.43 1.49 47.30
C SER A 385 -20.30 1.84 45.83
N VAL A 386 -19.08 1.90 45.30
CA VAL A 386 -18.78 2.13 43.88
C VAL A 386 -19.47 1.10 42.97
N LEU A 387 -19.55 -0.17 43.40
CA LEU A 387 -20.22 -1.23 42.61
C LEU A 387 -21.75 -1.05 42.60
N HIS A 388 -22.33 -0.55 43.71
CA HIS A 388 -23.76 -0.23 43.78
C HIS A 388 -24.10 0.95 42.85
N GLN A 389 -23.27 2.00 42.82
CA GLN A 389 -23.44 3.15 41.91
C GLN A 389 -23.37 2.73 40.43
N LEU A 390 -22.38 1.91 40.06
CA LEU A 390 -22.29 1.37 38.69
C LEU A 390 -23.47 0.48 38.33
N TRP A 391 -23.98 -0.31 39.28
CA TRP A 391 -25.16 -1.15 39.05
C TRP A 391 -26.44 -0.32 38.86
N GLU A 392 -26.62 0.76 39.60
CA GLU A 392 -27.72 1.71 39.41
C GLU A 392 -27.64 2.35 38.02
N ALA A 393 -26.46 2.83 37.60
CA ALA A 393 -26.23 3.36 36.28
C ALA A 393 -26.51 2.32 35.18
N TYR A 394 -25.97 1.09 35.31
CA TYR A 394 -26.20 -0.02 34.38
C TYR A 394 -27.69 -0.38 34.25
N SER A 395 -28.42 -0.40 35.38
CA SER A 395 -29.82 -0.80 35.42
C SER A 395 -30.77 0.31 34.95
N GLY A 396 -30.41 1.56 35.19
CA GLY A 396 -31.21 2.74 34.90
C GLY A 396 -30.97 3.39 33.53
N VAL A 397 -30.01 2.89 32.73
CA VAL A 397 -29.68 3.49 31.44
C VAL A 397 -30.87 3.45 30.48
N SER A 398 -31.17 4.58 29.86
CA SER A 398 -32.28 4.76 28.94
C SER A 398 -31.98 5.86 27.90
N ARG A 399 -32.83 5.98 26.86
CA ARG A 399 -32.73 7.09 25.88
C ARG A 399 -32.83 8.50 26.47
N LYS A 400 -33.34 8.65 27.70
CA LYS A 400 -33.53 9.96 28.33
C LYS A 400 -32.31 10.44 29.11
N ASN A 401 -31.47 9.52 29.60
CA ASN A 401 -30.34 9.82 30.48
C ASN A 401 -29.00 9.26 30.00
N PHE A 402 -28.90 8.82 28.74
CA PHE A 402 -27.73 8.10 28.23
C PHE A 402 -26.41 8.93 28.29
N GLN A 403 -26.48 10.24 28.04
CA GLN A 403 -25.30 11.12 28.15
C GLN A 403 -24.86 11.29 29.60
N GLU A 404 -25.81 11.63 30.51
CA GLU A 404 -25.54 11.75 31.94
C GLU A 404 -24.97 10.41 32.49
N THR A 405 -25.60 9.28 32.13
CA THR A 405 -25.12 7.95 32.54
C THR A 405 -23.69 7.69 32.03
N TYR A 406 -23.32 8.13 30.83
CA TYR A 406 -21.96 7.96 30.31
C TYR A 406 -20.94 8.73 31.16
N HIS A 407 -21.22 9.99 31.50
CA HIS A 407 -20.37 10.79 32.38
C HIS A 407 -20.24 10.19 33.76
N ASP A 408 -21.37 9.76 34.35
CA ASP A 408 -21.38 9.14 35.66
C ASP A 408 -20.51 7.88 35.71
N VAL A 409 -20.64 6.97 34.74
CA VAL A 409 -19.84 5.73 34.75
C VAL A 409 -18.37 5.97 34.49
N LEU A 410 -17.99 7.00 33.73
CA LEU A 410 -16.59 7.42 33.57
C LEU A 410 -16.03 7.91 34.90
N GLN A 411 -16.74 8.81 35.61
CA GLN A 411 -16.33 9.32 36.91
C GLN A 411 -16.22 8.20 37.94
N ILE A 412 -17.22 7.32 38.03
CA ILE A 412 -17.22 6.20 39.00
C ILE A 412 -16.04 5.25 38.71
N LYS A 413 -15.71 5.00 37.44
CA LYS A 413 -14.54 4.21 37.06
C LYS A 413 -13.23 4.84 37.54
N GLU A 414 -13.06 6.15 37.40
CA GLU A 414 -11.87 6.88 37.88
C GLU A 414 -11.75 6.84 39.39
N GLU A 415 -12.87 7.02 40.11
CA GLU A 415 -12.93 6.88 41.55
C GLU A 415 -12.54 5.46 42.01
N ALA A 416 -13.04 4.43 41.31
CA ALA A 416 -12.70 3.04 41.57
C ALA A 416 -11.22 2.73 41.36
N ILE A 417 -10.62 3.25 40.28
CA ILE A 417 -9.17 3.12 40.01
C ILE A 417 -8.36 3.78 41.13
N THR A 418 -8.78 4.96 41.57
CA THR A 418 -8.14 5.68 42.69
C THR A 418 -8.26 4.87 44.00
N ALA A 419 -9.43 4.35 44.31
CA ALA A 419 -9.65 3.52 45.50
C ALA A 419 -8.81 2.22 45.45
N PHE A 420 -8.68 1.59 44.29
CA PHE A 420 -7.80 0.44 44.12
C PHE A 420 -6.33 0.80 44.37
N ASN A 421 -5.84 1.90 43.79
CA ASN A 421 -4.47 2.36 43.98
C ASN A 421 -4.13 2.71 45.43
N LEU A 422 -5.12 3.14 46.19
CA LEU A 422 -5.00 3.39 47.64
C LEU A 422 -5.18 2.12 48.51
N GLY A 423 -5.43 0.96 47.90
CA GLY A 423 -5.63 -0.30 48.62
C GLY A 423 -7.01 -0.43 49.31
N VAL A 424 -7.97 0.41 48.97
CA VAL A 424 -9.36 0.36 49.49
C VAL A 424 -10.19 -0.69 48.76
N LEU A 425 -9.98 -0.83 47.45
CA LEU A 425 -10.57 -1.89 46.62
C LEU A 425 -9.57 -3.01 46.40
N ASP A 426 -10.02 -4.25 46.45
CA ASP A 426 -9.26 -5.42 46.04
C ASP A 426 -9.36 -5.65 44.50
N LEU A 427 -8.60 -6.61 44.02
CA LEU A 427 -8.56 -6.94 42.57
C LEU A 427 -9.91 -7.48 42.07
N ASN A 428 -10.65 -8.22 42.88
CA ASN A 428 -11.95 -8.76 42.48
C ASN A 428 -12.99 -7.64 42.34
N ALA A 429 -12.99 -6.68 43.25
CA ALA A 429 -13.86 -5.52 43.16
C ALA A 429 -13.53 -4.67 41.93
N ARG A 430 -12.25 -4.46 41.65
CA ARG A 430 -11.82 -3.77 40.45
C ARG A 430 -12.27 -4.49 39.18
N ALA A 431 -12.13 -5.82 39.11
CA ALA A 431 -12.60 -6.59 37.96
C ALA A 431 -14.12 -6.46 37.74
N LYS A 432 -14.92 -6.47 38.83
CA LYS A 432 -16.36 -6.23 38.74
C LYS A 432 -16.68 -4.81 38.24
N VAL A 433 -15.92 -3.80 38.66
CA VAL A 433 -16.06 -2.41 38.17
C VAL A 433 -15.85 -2.35 36.68
N GLU A 434 -14.76 -2.94 36.17
CA GLU A 434 -14.45 -2.96 34.76
C GLU A 434 -15.54 -3.68 33.95
N GLN A 435 -16.02 -4.83 34.41
CA GLN A 435 -17.12 -5.57 33.77
C GLN A 435 -18.41 -4.76 33.70
N MET A 436 -18.80 -4.11 34.79
CA MET A 436 -20.02 -3.28 34.84
C MET A 436 -19.88 -2.04 33.95
N PHE A 437 -18.72 -1.40 33.94
CA PHE A 437 -18.43 -0.25 33.07
C PHE A 437 -18.63 -0.62 31.62
N TRP A 438 -17.95 -1.67 31.14
CA TRP A 438 -18.05 -2.10 29.75
C TRP A 438 -19.45 -2.57 29.36
N ALA A 439 -20.14 -3.26 30.26
CA ALA A 439 -21.54 -3.66 30.04
C ALA A 439 -22.48 -2.45 29.93
N THR A 440 -22.22 -1.38 30.70
CA THR A 440 -22.99 -0.12 30.60
C THR A 440 -22.68 0.57 29.26
N CYS A 441 -21.42 0.67 28.90
CA CYS A 441 -21.01 1.20 27.59
C CYS A 441 -21.65 0.45 26.44
N ALA A 442 -21.79 -0.88 26.52
CA ALA A 442 -22.50 -1.69 25.53
C ALA A 442 -23.98 -1.35 25.38
N LYS A 443 -24.67 -1.08 26.52
CA LYS A 443 -26.07 -0.62 26.48
C LYS A 443 -26.17 0.79 25.87
N LEU A 444 -25.25 1.68 26.24
CA LEU A 444 -25.19 3.03 25.71
C LEU A 444 -24.97 2.99 24.18
N LEU A 445 -24.06 2.15 23.70
CA LEU A 445 -23.81 2.00 22.27
C LEU A 445 -25.07 1.56 21.50
N LYS A 446 -25.90 0.66 22.06
CA LYS A 446 -27.16 0.28 21.43
C LYS A 446 -28.11 1.47 21.29
N ILE A 447 -28.14 2.36 22.30
CA ILE A 447 -28.97 3.58 22.26
C ILE A 447 -28.41 4.55 21.21
N VAL A 448 -27.10 4.77 21.22
CA VAL A 448 -26.40 5.70 20.32
C VAL A 448 -26.61 5.34 18.85
N ARG A 449 -26.60 4.05 18.51
CA ARG A 449 -26.84 3.55 17.15
C ARG A 449 -28.23 3.87 16.59
N ASP A 450 -29.20 4.07 17.48
CA ASP A 450 -30.59 4.39 17.13
C ASP A 450 -30.85 5.92 17.07
N LEU A 451 -29.83 6.75 17.27
CA LEU A 451 -29.96 8.21 17.25
C LEU A 451 -29.68 8.77 15.85
N ASP A 452 -30.44 9.81 15.46
CA ASP A 452 -30.20 10.56 14.24
C ASP A 452 -28.94 11.47 14.35
N TYR A 453 -28.58 11.86 15.56
CA TYR A 453 -27.38 12.64 15.89
C TYR A 453 -26.67 12.01 17.10
N VAL A 454 -25.40 11.73 16.95
CA VAL A 454 -24.53 11.21 18.01
C VAL A 454 -23.77 12.38 18.64
N PRO A 455 -23.84 12.58 19.96
CA PRO A 455 -23.03 13.58 20.65
C PRO A 455 -21.52 13.30 20.49
N ASP A 456 -20.72 14.35 20.29
CA ASP A 456 -19.26 14.26 20.01
C ASP A 456 -18.51 13.36 21.02
N GLU A 457 -18.89 13.43 22.30
CA GLU A 457 -18.29 12.61 23.38
C GLU A 457 -18.57 11.11 23.28
N LEU A 458 -19.61 10.71 22.53
CA LEU A 458 -20.00 9.32 22.29
C LEU A 458 -19.58 8.80 20.92
N GLU A 459 -19.08 9.67 20.02
CA GLU A 459 -18.59 9.26 18.71
C GLU A 459 -17.47 8.22 18.81
N GLY A 460 -16.58 8.36 19.79
CA GLY A 460 -15.49 7.42 20.04
C GLY A 460 -15.89 6.11 20.72
N LEU A 461 -17.15 5.98 21.22
CA LEU A 461 -17.58 4.83 22.02
C LEU A 461 -17.54 3.52 21.22
N GLU A 462 -17.89 3.57 19.95
CA GLU A 462 -17.90 2.41 19.07
C GLU A 462 -16.49 1.86 18.82
N ARG A 463 -15.53 2.75 18.64
CA ARG A 463 -14.11 2.40 18.53
C ARG A 463 -13.57 1.83 19.85
N GLN A 464 -13.93 2.39 20.97
CA GLN A 464 -13.51 1.90 22.30
C GLN A 464 -14.04 0.50 22.62
N LEU A 465 -15.20 0.13 22.06
CA LEU A 465 -15.85 -1.17 22.24
C LEU A 465 -15.53 -2.16 21.12
N SER A 466 -14.63 -1.81 20.21
CA SER A 466 -14.22 -2.71 19.15
C SER A 466 -13.31 -3.80 19.68
N ASP A 467 -13.54 -5.03 19.21
CA ASP A 467 -12.71 -6.19 19.53
C ASP A 467 -11.34 -6.05 18.88
N THR A 468 -10.34 -6.77 19.36
CA THR A 468 -9.04 -6.88 18.72
C THR A 468 -8.91 -8.25 18.06
N TYR A 469 -8.67 -8.28 16.75
CA TYR A 469 -8.40 -9.47 15.96
C TYR A 469 -6.90 -9.58 15.75
N TYR A 470 -6.25 -10.51 16.43
CA TYR A 470 -4.82 -10.80 16.25
C TYR A 470 -4.63 -11.66 15.02
N CYS A 471 -3.89 -11.15 14.06
CA CYS A 471 -3.72 -11.74 12.74
C CYS A 471 -2.26 -12.10 12.47
N ASN A 472 -2.07 -13.20 11.73
CA ASN A 472 -0.77 -13.75 11.39
C ASN A 472 -0.13 -12.95 10.24
N PHE A 473 0.45 -11.81 10.53
CA PHE A 473 1.24 -10.98 9.60
C PHE A 473 2.06 -9.95 10.40
N SER A 474 2.97 -9.24 9.74
CA SER A 474 3.64 -8.04 10.25
C SER A 474 3.23 -6.83 9.42
N LEU A 475 2.70 -5.79 10.07
CA LEU A 475 2.34 -4.54 9.41
C LEU A 475 3.58 -3.85 8.83
N PHE A 476 4.67 -3.85 9.59
CA PHE A 476 5.93 -3.19 9.22
C PHE A 476 6.58 -3.83 8.00
N GLN A 477 6.50 -5.16 7.88
CA GLN A 477 7.02 -5.91 6.75
C GLN A 477 6.12 -5.77 5.51
N SER A 478 4.80 -5.88 5.68
CA SER A 478 3.88 -6.08 4.55
C SER A 478 3.14 -4.83 4.10
N MET A 479 2.97 -3.83 4.97
CA MET A 479 2.21 -2.60 4.69
C MET A 479 2.81 -1.37 5.39
N PRO A 480 4.10 -1.06 5.18
CA PRO A 480 4.79 0.02 5.88
C PRO A 480 4.15 1.40 5.65
N ASP A 481 3.53 1.67 4.49
CA ASP A 481 2.88 2.96 4.23
C ASP A 481 1.63 3.17 5.10
N HIS A 482 0.96 2.10 5.57
CA HIS A 482 -0.13 2.26 6.53
C HIS A 482 0.39 2.84 7.85
N TRP A 483 1.49 2.29 8.36
CA TRP A 483 2.15 2.78 9.57
C TRP A 483 2.80 4.16 9.36
N ALA A 484 3.65 4.30 8.33
CA ALA A 484 4.51 5.47 8.17
C ALA A 484 3.76 6.74 7.73
N VAL A 485 2.76 6.59 6.85
CA VAL A 485 2.06 7.73 6.23
C VAL A 485 0.53 7.63 6.29
N LYS A 486 -0.01 6.69 7.07
CA LYS A 486 -1.46 6.49 7.20
C LYS A 486 -2.16 6.30 5.84
N GLN A 487 -1.51 5.54 4.94
CA GLN A 487 -2.13 5.12 3.70
C GLN A 487 -3.21 4.09 4.01
N LEU A 488 -4.43 4.30 3.52
CA LEU A 488 -5.49 3.31 3.64
C LEU A 488 -5.35 2.25 2.54
N PHE A 489 -5.56 1.00 2.93
CA PHE A 489 -5.65 -0.14 2.02
C PHE A 489 -7.00 -0.85 2.22
N PRO A 490 -7.67 -1.30 1.14
CA PRO A 490 -8.87 -2.13 1.27
C PRO A 490 -8.55 -3.39 2.06
N THR A 491 -9.21 -3.56 3.21
CA THR A 491 -9.02 -4.73 4.08
C THR A 491 -10.38 -5.31 4.39
N ILE A 492 -10.62 -6.56 4.01
CA ILE A 492 -11.91 -7.24 4.17
C ILE A 492 -11.73 -8.74 4.40
N PRO A 493 -12.71 -9.42 5.02
CA PRO A 493 -12.78 -10.89 4.99
C PRO A 493 -12.89 -11.41 3.55
N ILE A 494 -12.25 -12.53 3.24
CA ILE A 494 -12.31 -13.11 1.89
C ILE A 494 -13.42 -14.15 1.71
N HIS A 495 -14.15 -14.48 2.78
CA HIS A 495 -15.25 -15.44 2.79
C HIS A 495 -16.34 -15.05 3.78
N ARG A 496 -17.46 -15.76 3.80
CA ARG A 496 -18.65 -15.48 4.64
C ARG A 496 -19.32 -14.13 4.34
N LEU A 497 -19.08 -13.56 3.18
CA LEU A 497 -19.63 -12.26 2.78
C LEU A 497 -21.14 -12.34 2.37
N ASN A 498 -21.73 -13.53 2.38
CA ASN A 498 -23.17 -13.76 2.33
C ASN A 498 -23.83 -13.77 3.72
N GLN A 499 -23.07 -13.53 4.79
CA GLN A 499 -23.53 -13.45 6.17
C GLN A 499 -23.34 -12.04 6.71
N GLN A 500 -24.25 -11.58 7.55
CA GLN A 500 -24.11 -10.29 8.20
C GLN A 500 -22.96 -10.32 9.23
N PRO A 501 -21.99 -9.42 9.15
CA PRO A 501 -20.96 -9.32 10.18
C PRO A 501 -21.57 -8.81 11.49
N GLN A 502 -21.32 -9.54 12.60
CA GLN A 502 -21.91 -9.27 13.91
C GLN A 502 -20.97 -8.49 14.84
N ARG A 503 -19.69 -8.45 14.50
CA ARG A 503 -18.63 -7.88 15.32
C ARG A 503 -18.04 -6.63 14.67
N ARG A 504 -17.34 -5.85 15.46
CA ARG A 504 -16.52 -4.74 15.02
C ARG A 504 -15.17 -4.88 15.67
N GLY A 505 -14.12 -4.76 14.89
CA GLY A 505 -12.78 -4.98 15.41
C GLY A 505 -11.73 -4.11 14.73
N ILE A 506 -10.61 -3.97 15.41
CA ILE A 506 -9.34 -3.56 14.83
C ILE A 506 -8.51 -4.80 14.53
N ILE A 507 -7.58 -4.69 13.60
CA ILE A 507 -6.67 -5.77 13.23
C ILE A 507 -5.30 -5.47 13.85
N ALA A 508 -4.81 -6.36 14.71
CA ALA A 508 -3.47 -6.31 15.29
C ALA A 508 -2.57 -7.34 14.60
N ASP A 509 -1.33 -6.97 14.35
CA ASP A 509 -0.31 -7.87 13.81
C ASP A 509 0.37 -8.69 14.91
N LEU A 510 1.40 -9.48 14.56
CA LEU A 510 2.16 -10.32 15.49
C LEU A 510 3.26 -9.57 16.24
N THR A 511 3.59 -8.36 15.84
CA THR A 511 4.69 -7.63 16.47
C THR A 511 4.31 -7.18 17.89
N CYS A 512 5.32 -6.99 18.74
CA CYS A 512 5.09 -6.48 20.08
C CYS A 512 4.97 -4.95 20.13
N ASP A 513 4.96 -4.29 18.97
CA ASP A 513 4.83 -2.84 18.88
C ASP A 513 3.36 -2.40 18.89
N SER A 514 3.06 -1.34 19.63
CA SER A 514 1.70 -0.79 19.72
C SER A 514 1.18 -0.21 18.39
N ASP A 515 2.08 0.13 17.46
CA ASP A 515 1.76 0.62 16.12
C ASP A 515 1.48 -0.50 15.11
N GLY A 516 1.74 -1.77 15.48
CA GLY A 516 1.46 -2.96 14.67
C GLY A 516 -0.03 -3.28 14.59
N LYS A 517 -0.81 -2.35 14.07
CA LYS A 517 -2.28 -2.49 13.96
C LYS A 517 -2.85 -1.69 12.80
N ILE A 518 -3.96 -2.19 12.26
CA ILE A 518 -4.84 -1.45 11.36
C ILE A 518 -6.05 -1.02 12.19
N ASP A 519 -6.17 0.26 12.49
CA ASP A 519 -7.25 0.88 13.25
C ASP A 519 -7.91 2.06 12.52
N GLU A 520 -7.60 2.19 11.23
CA GLU A 520 -8.22 3.11 10.29
C GLU A 520 -8.60 2.35 9.02
N PHE A 521 -9.88 2.36 8.66
CA PHE A 521 -10.44 1.60 7.55
C PHE A 521 -11.20 2.49 6.59
N ILE A 522 -11.35 2.00 5.35
CA ILE A 522 -12.12 2.66 4.30
C ILE A 522 -13.59 2.74 4.71
N ASP A 523 -14.19 3.92 4.55
CA ASP A 523 -15.63 4.13 4.58
C ASP A 523 -16.06 4.92 3.33
N LEU A 524 -17.35 4.94 3.02
CA LEU A 524 -17.89 5.56 1.79
C LEU A 524 -17.57 7.06 1.66
N ARG A 525 -17.36 7.77 2.76
CA ARG A 525 -17.14 9.22 2.78
C ARG A 525 -16.06 9.69 3.75
N ASP A 526 -15.53 8.77 4.57
CA ASP A 526 -14.61 9.12 5.65
C ASP A 526 -13.75 7.90 6.04
N VAL A 527 -13.00 8.01 7.11
CA VAL A 527 -12.21 6.94 7.72
C VAL A 527 -12.95 6.43 8.94
N LYS A 528 -13.21 5.13 9.01
CA LYS A 528 -13.79 4.51 10.21
C LYS A 528 -12.73 3.83 11.06
N GLY A 529 -12.90 3.89 12.38
CA GLY A 529 -11.94 3.36 13.36
C GLY A 529 -12.11 1.88 13.69
N PHE A 530 -12.88 1.13 12.92
CA PHE A 530 -13.11 -0.32 13.08
C PHE A 530 -13.53 -0.93 11.75
N LEU A 531 -13.39 -2.24 11.64
CA LEU A 531 -13.89 -3.06 10.54
C LEU A 531 -15.04 -3.94 11.04
N GLU A 532 -16.09 -4.09 10.24
CA GLU A 532 -17.14 -5.07 10.49
C GLU A 532 -16.63 -6.47 10.16
N LEU A 533 -16.73 -7.37 11.14
CA LEU A 533 -16.15 -8.70 11.09
C LEU A 533 -17.14 -9.76 11.59
N HIS A 534 -16.90 -11.01 11.24
CA HIS A 534 -17.65 -12.14 11.78
C HIS A 534 -16.95 -12.70 13.01
N SER A 535 -17.70 -13.32 13.91
CA SER A 535 -17.13 -14.10 15.00
C SER A 535 -16.33 -15.28 14.41
N PRO A 536 -15.09 -15.52 14.84
CA PRO A 536 -14.33 -16.70 14.42
C PRO A 536 -14.80 -17.95 15.19
N ASP A 537 -16.02 -18.43 14.91
CA ASP A 537 -16.72 -19.51 15.63
C ASP A 537 -16.04 -20.89 15.48
N GLY A 538 -14.78 -21.01 15.91
CA GLY A 538 -14.00 -22.23 15.92
C GLY A 538 -13.50 -22.72 14.55
N GLY A 539 -13.76 -21.96 13.49
CA GLY A 539 -13.23 -22.18 12.15
C GLY A 539 -12.13 -21.17 11.79
N GLU A 540 -11.35 -21.48 10.78
CA GLU A 540 -10.37 -20.55 10.25
C GLU A 540 -11.08 -19.31 9.66
N TYR A 541 -10.60 -18.13 10.03
CA TYR A 541 -11.12 -16.87 9.52
C TYR A 541 -10.03 -16.10 8.78
N LEU A 542 -10.25 -15.90 7.49
CA LEU A 542 -9.27 -15.31 6.57
C LEU A 542 -9.66 -13.87 6.23
N ILE A 543 -8.68 -13.00 6.32
CA ILE A 543 -8.77 -11.59 5.94
C ILE A 543 -7.72 -11.33 4.86
N ALA A 544 -8.03 -10.44 3.93
CA ALA A 544 -7.04 -9.96 2.98
C ALA A 544 -6.98 -8.43 2.94
N THR A 545 -5.78 -7.94 2.66
CA THR A 545 -5.52 -6.56 2.31
C THR A 545 -5.13 -6.47 0.84
N PHE A 546 -5.82 -5.60 0.11
CA PHE A 546 -5.74 -5.46 -1.35
C PHE A 546 -4.93 -4.24 -1.76
N LEU A 547 -4.54 -4.17 -3.04
CA LEU A 547 -3.83 -3.05 -3.65
C LEU A 547 -2.43 -2.79 -3.05
N VAL A 548 -1.78 -3.83 -2.54
CA VAL A 548 -0.46 -3.73 -1.88
C VAL A 548 0.72 -3.88 -2.84
N GLY A 549 0.49 -3.93 -4.16
CA GLY A 549 1.54 -4.17 -5.15
C GLY A 549 2.54 -3.03 -5.38
N ALA A 550 2.26 -1.83 -4.87
CA ALA A 550 3.13 -0.67 -5.03
C ALA A 550 3.79 -0.29 -3.71
N TYR A 551 5.12 -0.30 -3.67
CA TYR A 551 6.00 0.12 -2.57
C TYR A 551 6.02 -0.81 -1.33
N GLN A 552 4.96 -1.55 -1.02
CA GLN A 552 4.81 -2.15 0.30
C GLN A 552 5.87 -3.20 0.60
N GLU A 553 5.97 -4.26 -0.17
CA GLU A 553 6.94 -5.34 0.08
C GLU A 553 8.41 -4.91 -0.01
N ILE A 554 8.72 -3.87 -0.80
CA ILE A 554 10.11 -3.40 -0.98
C ILE A 554 10.54 -2.33 0.03
N LEU A 555 9.61 -1.70 0.74
CA LEU A 555 9.85 -0.78 1.85
C LEU A 555 9.64 -1.45 3.21
N GLY A 556 9.33 -2.75 3.23
CA GLY A 556 9.12 -3.52 4.45
C GLY A 556 10.33 -3.51 5.39
N ASP A 557 10.07 -3.56 6.70
CA ASP A 557 11.09 -3.55 7.75
C ASP A 557 10.98 -4.80 8.63
N LEU A 558 12.12 -5.28 9.11
CA LEU A 558 12.28 -6.52 9.86
C LEU A 558 11.95 -6.38 11.36
N HIS A 559 10.92 -5.60 11.72
CA HIS A 559 10.54 -5.44 13.12
C HIS A 559 10.21 -6.78 13.77
N ASN A 560 10.77 -7.06 14.95
CA ASN A 560 10.76 -8.37 15.63
C ASN A 560 11.30 -9.54 14.76
N LEU A 561 12.06 -9.27 13.71
CA LEU A 561 12.63 -10.26 12.80
C LEU A 561 11.58 -11.09 12.05
N PHE A 562 10.39 -10.51 11.80
CA PHE A 562 9.49 -11.05 10.79
C PHE A 562 10.01 -10.66 9.40
N GLY A 563 10.27 -11.66 8.57
CA GLY A 563 10.83 -11.49 7.23
C GLY A 563 9.78 -11.44 6.13
N ASP A 564 10.22 -11.56 4.88
CA ASP A 564 9.36 -11.60 3.71
C ASP A 564 8.34 -12.74 3.80
N THR A 565 7.14 -12.49 3.29
CA THR A 565 6.08 -13.51 3.23
C THR A 565 6.27 -14.44 2.03
N ASP A 566 5.72 -15.66 2.11
CA ASP A 566 5.55 -16.51 0.93
C ASP A 566 4.80 -15.70 -0.15
N ALA A 567 5.34 -15.66 -1.38
CA ALA A 567 4.71 -14.97 -2.50
C ALA A 567 4.42 -15.94 -3.66
N VAL A 568 3.25 -15.81 -4.26
CA VAL A 568 2.77 -16.71 -5.30
C VAL A 568 2.34 -15.91 -6.53
N HIS A 569 2.80 -16.33 -7.71
CA HIS A 569 2.39 -15.76 -8.99
C HIS A 569 1.32 -16.64 -9.62
N VAL A 570 0.14 -16.05 -9.80
CA VAL A 570 -1.03 -16.69 -10.40
C VAL A 570 -1.28 -16.08 -11.77
N ARG A 571 -1.48 -16.93 -12.77
CA ARG A 571 -1.76 -16.53 -14.15
C ARG A 571 -2.95 -17.31 -14.69
N ILE A 572 -3.72 -16.69 -15.58
CA ILE A 572 -4.79 -17.35 -16.33
C ILE A 572 -4.17 -18.35 -17.31
N ASP A 573 -4.70 -19.58 -17.33
CA ASP A 573 -4.29 -20.67 -18.23
C ASP A 573 -5.55 -21.31 -18.85
N GLY A 574 -5.94 -20.81 -20.01
CA GLY A 574 -7.19 -21.20 -20.66
C GLY A 574 -8.43 -20.79 -19.86
N ASP A 575 -9.22 -21.79 -19.44
CA ASP A 575 -10.43 -21.61 -18.64
C ASP A 575 -10.16 -21.78 -17.12
N ASP A 576 -8.90 -21.87 -16.70
CA ASP A 576 -8.47 -22.07 -15.31
C ASP A 576 -7.28 -21.15 -14.99
N TYR A 577 -6.69 -21.29 -13.82
CA TYR A 577 -5.49 -20.59 -13.42
C TYR A 577 -4.32 -21.58 -13.17
N SER A 578 -3.11 -21.08 -13.33
CA SER A 578 -1.91 -21.79 -12.95
C SER A 578 -1.09 -21.01 -11.92
N VAL A 579 -0.43 -21.73 -11.02
CA VAL A 579 0.58 -21.17 -10.11
C VAL A 579 1.93 -21.28 -10.81
N GLU A 580 2.38 -20.21 -11.44
CA GLU A 580 3.61 -20.24 -12.24
C GLU A 580 4.87 -20.25 -11.38
N LYS A 581 4.85 -19.52 -10.26
CA LYS A 581 6.01 -19.39 -9.38
C LYS A 581 5.57 -19.30 -7.92
N VAL A 582 6.37 -19.92 -7.07
CA VAL A 582 6.32 -19.75 -5.62
C VAL A 582 7.66 -19.20 -5.18
N VAL A 583 7.66 -18.03 -4.58
CA VAL A 583 8.82 -17.41 -3.95
C VAL A 583 8.64 -17.60 -2.45
N LYS A 584 9.50 -18.44 -1.86
CA LYS A 584 9.45 -18.66 -0.41
C LYS A 584 9.81 -17.37 0.32
N GLY A 585 9.07 -17.10 1.37
CA GLY A 585 9.42 -16.08 2.33
C GLY A 585 10.66 -16.46 3.15
N ASP A 586 11.13 -15.51 3.95
CA ASP A 586 12.35 -15.71 4.72
C ASP A 586 12.19 -16.78 5.81
N SER A 587 13.19 -17.67 5.89
CA SER A 587 13.39 -18.50 7.06
C SER A 587 13.98 -17.70 8.24
N VAL A 588 13.84 -18.21 9.45
CA VAL A 588 14.45 -17.58 10.64
C VAL A 588 15.97 -17.40 10.47
N ALA A 589 16.67 -18.39 9.88
CA ALA A 589 18.10 -18.28 9.63
C ALA A 589 18.46 -17.18 8.62
N GLU A 590 17.65 -16.96 7.58
CA GLU A 590 17.86 -15.90 6.59
C GLU A 590 17.71 -14.54 7.22
N VAL A 591 16.60 -14.28 7.95
CA VAL A 591 16.38 -12.99 8.64
C VAL A 591 17.49 -12.71 9.66
N LEU A 592 17.91 -13.73 10.42
CA LEU A 592 19.02 -13.61 11.36
C LEU A 592 20.33 -13.25 10.66
N SER A 593 20.54 -13.71 9.43
CA SER A 593 21.74 -13.37 8.65
C SER A 593 21.79 -11.89 8.25
N TYR A 594 20.66 -11.25 7.98
CA TYR A 594 20.59 -9.81 7.66
C TYR A 594 21.10 -8.94 8.82
N VAL A 595 20.92 -9.42 10.07
CA VAL A 595 21.41 -8.75 11.29
C VAL A 595 22.67 -9.43 11.83
N GLN A 596 23.41 -10.15 10.97
CA GLN A 596 24.77 -10.68 11.18
C GLN A 596 24.86 -11.86 12.17
N TYR A 597 23.78 -12.55 12.50
CA TYR A 597 23.86 -13.82 13.21
C TYR A 597 24.14 -14.94 12.21
N ASN A 598 25.04 -15.84 12.59
CA ASN A 598 25.35 -17.02 11.80
C ASN A 598 24.73 -18.26 12.45
N LYS A 599 24.01 -19.08 11.68
CA LYS A 599 23.30 -20.28 12.13
C LYS A 599 24.20 -21.25 12.88
N GLU A 600 25.37 -21.58 12.32
CA GLU A 600 26.29 -22.56 12.89
C GLU A 600 26.82 -22.10 14.26
N ASN A 601 27.08 -20.78 14.40
CA ASN A 601 27.49 -20.18 15.67
C ASN A 601 26.39 -20.28 16.73
N LEU A 602 25.14 -20.00 16.36
CA LEU A 602 24.00 -20.11 17.25
C LEU A 602 23.80 -21.54 17.74
N VAL A 603 23.77 -22.52 16.83
CA VAL A 603 23.66 -23.95 17.14
C VAL A 603 24.80 -24.39 18.05
N SER A 604 26.04 -23.99 17.75
CA SER A 604 27.21 -24.32 18.56
C SER A 604 27.15 -23.77 19.99
N ARG A 605 26.67 -22.53 20.15
CA ARG A 605 26.49 -21.91 21.49
C ARG A 605 25.43 -22.62 22.30
N VAL A 606 24.26 -22.90 21.68
CA VAL A 606 23.16 -23.61 22.33
C VAL A 606 23.59 -25.04 22.72
N ARG A 607 24.30 -25.75 21.83
CA ARG A 607 24.85 -27.10 22.11
C ARG A 607 25.74 -27.10 23.35
N ARG A 608 26.63 -26.10 23.52
CA ARG A 608 27.43 -25.98 24.75
C ARG A 608 26.57 -25.81 26.00
N SER A 609 25.49 -25.03 25.93
CA SER A 609 24.55 -24.87 27.05
C SER A 609 23.81 -26.17 27.38
N VAL A 610 23.41 -26.93 26.37
CA VAL A 610 22.77 -28.23 26.50
C VAL A 610 23.75 -29.25 27.15
N GLU A 611 25.01 -29.30 26.72
CA GLU A 611 26.04 -30.16 27.33
C GLU A 611 26.31 -29.81 28.80
N ALA A 612 26.30 -28.50 29.15
CA ALA A 612 26.42 -28.08 30.55
C ALA A 612 25.24 -28.57 31.39
N ALA A 613 24.03 -28.42 30.87
CA ALA A 613 22.77 -28.85 31.53
C ALA A 613 22.73 -30.40 31.74
N LEU A 614 23.26 -31.17 30.78
CA LEU A 614 23.40 -32.61 30.90
C LEU A 614 24.37 -33.00 32.02
N ARG A 615 25.56 -32.36 32.09
CA ARG A 615 26.53 -32.59 33.17
C ARG A 615 25.97 -32.27 34.53
N GLU A 616 25.16 -31.21 34.64
CA GLU A 616 24.48 -30.83 35.88
C GLU A 616 23.20 -31.62 36.15
N LYS A 617 22.87 -32.60 35.30
CA LYS A 617 21.67 -33.43 35.39
C LYS A 617 20.34 -32.62 35.42
N ARG A 618 20.33 -31.45 34.84
CA ARG A 618 19.11 -30.63 34.69
C ARG A 618 18.19 -31.11 33.59
N ILE A 619 18.73 -31.82 32.59
CA ILE A 619 18.01 -32.41 31.47
C ILE A 619 18.54 -33.84 31.21
N THR A 620 17.70 -34.66 30.59
CA THR A 620 18.06 -36.01 30.14
C THR A 620 18.63 -35.99 28.71
N MET A 621 19.26 -37.08 28.29
CA MET A 621 19.75 -37.26 26.90
C MET A 621 18.59 -37.15 25.89
N ALA A 622 17.41 -37.69 26.21
CA ALA A 622 16.24 -37.63 25.35
C ALA A 622 15.71 -36.17 25.19
N GLU A 623 15.67 -35.41 26.28
CA GLU A 623 15.30 -33.99 26.26
C GLU A 623 16.32 -33.15 25.48
N SER A 624 17.62 -33.42 25.66
CA SER A 624 18.70 -32.79 24.89
C SER A 624 18.52 -33.00 23.39
N GLY A 625 18.32 -34.26 22.97
CA GLY A 625 18.08 -34.57 21.55
C GLY A 625 16.85 -33.90 20.98
N ARG A 626 15.73 -33.89 21.75
CA ARG A 626 14.50 -33.20 21.35
C ARG A 626 14.69 -31.68 21.24
N PHE A 627 15.36 -31.05 22.20
CA PHE A 627 15.61 -29.63 22.22
C PHE A 627 16.49 -29.21 21.03
N MET A 628 17.62 -29.92 20.80
CA MET A 628 18.52 -29.58 19.69
C MET A 628 17.83 -29.74 18.33
N LYS A 629 17.03 -30.80 18.16
CA LYS A 629 16.26 -31.02 16.93
C LYS A 629 15.28 -29.87 16.70
N ARG A 630 14.47 -29.49 17.71
CA ARG A 630 13.53 -28.37 17.64
C ARG A 630 14.21 -27.02 17.35
N TYR A 631 15.37 -26.78 17.97
CA TYR A 631 16.13 -25.55 17.75
C TYR A 631 16.64 -25.45 16.31
N GLU A 632 17.17 -26.55 15.76
CA GLU A 632 17.66 -26.59 14.38
C GLU A 632 16.50 -26.48 13.36
N GLU A 633 15.38 -27.17 13.60
CA GLU A 633 14.15 -27.08 12.79
C GLU A 633 13.58 -25.66 12.80
N ALA A 634 13.56 -24.99 13.96
CA ALA A 634 13.06 -23.64 14.09
C ALA A 634 13.88 -22.61 13.28
N LEU A 635 15.20 -22.82 13.14
CA LEU A 635 16.05 -21.96 12.31
C LEU A 635 15.73 -22.06 10.81
N GLU A 636 15.23 -23.21 10.35
CA GLU A 636 14.80 -23.43 8.95
C GLU A 636 13.33 -23.07 8.73
N GLY A 637 12.59 -22.80 9.81
CA GLY A 637 11.17 -22.50 9.77
C GLY A 637 10.88 -21.11 9.21
N TYR A 638 9.63 -20.92 8.78
CA TYR A 638 9.07 -19.64 8.41
C TYR A 638 9.02 -18.70 9.62
N THR A 639 9.18 -17.39 9.42
CA THR A 639 9.22 -16.43 10.53
C THR A 639 7.85 -16.16 11.18
N TYR A 640 6.77 -16.50 10.48
CA TYR A 640 5.39 -16.38 10.96
C TYR A 640 4.88 -17.68 11.58
N LEU A 641 3.71 -17.65 12.20
CA LEU A 641 3.15 -18.80 12.89
C LEU A 641 2.58 -19.82 11.89
N ALA A 642 2.96 -21.08 12.03
CA ALA A 642 2.38 -22.14 11.23
C ALA A 642 0.93 -22.41 11.67
N SER A 643 0.01 -22.49 10.71
CA SER A 643 -1.39 -22.85 10.97
C SER A 643 -1.47 -24.36 11.29
N GLY A 644 -1.80 -24.72 12.54
CA GLY A 644 -2.17 -26.09 12.89
C GLY A 644 -1.17 -26.91 13.72
N GLU A 645 -0.33 -26.29 14.58
CA GLU A 645 0.28 -26.99 15.74
C GLU A 645 -0.48 -26.76 17.03
#